data_28ce14f0246ea52efcc4068acd081fe3
#
_entry.id   28ce14f0246ea52efcc4068acd081fe3
#
_cell.length_a   1.000
_cell.length_b   1.000
_cell.length_c   1.000
_cell.angle_alpha   90.00
_cell.angle_beta   90.00
_cell.angle_gamma   90.00
#
_symmetry.space_group_name_H-M   'P 1'
#
loop_
_entity.id
_entity.type
_entity.pdbx_description
1 polymer ?
#
loop_
_entity_poly.entity_id
_entity_poly.type
_entity_poly.pdbx_seq_one_letter_code
_entity_poly.pdbx_strand_id
1 'polypeptide(L)'
;MAAPVGAAAAPGARVYRGGPGGALTPPSRAPATDVVAGFLRSHGATRAAVDGLAVAAESRGRGGITHLRLEQRAGGLRVAGAYARAAVDASGRLIHLVDVLAPVAGGGVAPARVTAAQALEAALRRLGYLPATAPAATGRDGELTVFARDAARFHAAPTVERVAIPEAGGALRAGFLVETWSERGNLLHHTLVAGDGAIRSVELRTANDSYAVFVEDPSKTPQAVVSGPAPGGAESPVGWLYPGTQSTIDIAGNNVNAYLDADANNRPDRGGTAVTDGNFLTAADLTAQPSTSGNRAVAVQNLFYLNNVIHDVLYVHGFDEAAGNFQDSNFGRGGKERDSVNAEAQDGGGTDNANFATPTDGRSPRMQMYLWNGPVPPLEVVVNAPAGIAGSYDAAGAEFGPSLTTAGVTGDVLLVDDGTGTATDGCEAVQNAVSGRIALVDRGGCNFTVKVLNAQAAGAVAVIVANNQGGDAIFTMGGTERKIRIPAVMISQNDGATLKGATGVNATARRKDPAPLMVDGDLDSDVVFHEYGHGLTWRMIGGMSGPLAGAVGEGMSDVLAVVMNEDDRVGEYAASNPLGIRTAPYTGYPRTYGDVAGTEVHLDGEVYGAIGWRLFQSFQTAGLGKSLLLDYLVDGMNYTPSTPAFEDMRDGILQAVSAAASPDAAAHACLVWDAFAAYGVGVGALGTVDASGAVTVTESFAKPAGCP
;
A
#
# COMPACT_ATOMS: atom_id res chain seq x y z
N MET A 1 -24.05 7.17 -11.39
CA MET A 1 -23.79 5.79 -10.93
C MET A 1 -25.03 4.96 -11.17
N ALA A 2 -24.99 4.01 -12.10
CA ALA A 2 -26.10 3.09 -12.32
C ALA A 2 -25.88 1.90 -11.39
N ALA A 3 -26.94 1.48 -10.68
CA ALA A 3 -26.93 0.33 -9.82
C ALA A 3 -26.44 -0.94 -10.55
N PRO A 4 -25.81 -1.93 -9.86
CA PRO A 4 -25.39 -3.16 -10.49
C PRO A 4 -26.61 -3.86 -11.06
N VAL A 5 -26.61 -4.10 -12.37
CA VAL A 5 -27.59 -4.95 -13.03
C VAL A 5 -27.29 -6.36 -12.57
N GLY A 6 -28.22 -6.93 -11.79
CA GLY A 6 -28.11 -8.30 -11.31
C GLY A 6 -27.80 -9.25 -12.47
N ALA A 7 -26.70 -10.00 -12.37
CA ALA A 7 -26.36 -11.07 -13.28
C ALA A 7 -27.55 -12.02 -13.36
N ALA A 8 -28.02 -12.35 -14.56
CA ALA A 8 -28.91 -13.48 -14.74
C ALA A 8 -28.17 -14.71 -14.20
N ALA A 9 -28.65 -15.27 -13.10
CA ALA A 9 -28.03 -16.42 -12.48
C ALA A 9 -27.86 -17.50 -13.52
N ALA A 10 -26.61 -17.92 -13.78
CA ALA A 10 -26.37 -19.15 -14.51
C ALA A 10 -27.14 -20.26 -13.81
N PRO A 11 -27.77 -21.22 -14.54
CA PRO A 11 -28.45 -22.36 -13.93
C PRO A 11 -27.47 -22.99 -12.94
N GLY A 12 -27.91 -23.23 -11.72
CA GLY A 12 -27.05 -23.76 -10.66
C GLY A 12 -26.40 -25.05 -11.15
N ALA A 13 -25.06 -25.14 -11.09
CA ALA A 13 -24.31 -26.31 -11.53
C ALA A 13 -24.76 -27.54 -10.74
N ARG A 14 -25.18 -28.61 -11.44
CA ARG A 14 -25.46 -29.89 -10.86
C ARG A 14 -24.24 -30.80 -11.04
N VAL A 15 -23.74 -31.34 -9.95
CA VAL A 15 -22.56 -32.21 -9.96
C VAL A 15 -22.97 -33.60 -9.54
N TYR A 16 -22.73 -34.56 -10.42
CA TYR A 16 -22.96 -35.96 -10.19
C TYR A 16 -21.63 -36.69 -10.03
N ARG A 17 -21.51 -37.49 -8.99
CA ARG A 17 -20.28 -38.23 -8.66
C ARG A 17 -20.61 -39.67 -8.35
N GLY A 18 -19.89 -40.61 -8.97
CA GLY A 18 -19.84 -41.99 -8.49
C GLY A 18 -19.18 -42.02 -7.11
N GLY A 19 -19.68 -42.85 -6.17
CA GLY A 19 -19.01 -43.07 -4.89
C GLY A 19 -17.57 -43.61 -5.09
N PRO A 20 -16.78 -43.82 -4.01
CA PRO A 20 -15.41 -44.35 -4.12
C PRO A 20 -15.37 -45.65 -4.94
N GLY A 21 -14.69 -45.64 -6.09
CA GLY A 21 -14.66 -46.75 -7.06
C GLY A 21 -15.96 -47.02 -7.81
N GLY A 22 -17.01 -46.18 -7.58
CA GLY A 22 -18.33 -46.32 -8.22
C GLY A 22 -18.44 -45.51 -9.51
N ALA A 23 -19.50 -45.79 -10.26
CA ALA A 23 -19.84 -45.11 -11.50
C ALA A 23 -21.31 -44.69 -11.49
N LEU A 24 -21.65 -43.68 -12.31
CA LEU A 24 -23.00 -43.17 -12.49
C LEU A 24 -23.82 -44.01 -13.45
N THR A 25 -23.14 -44.79 -14.32
CA THR A 25 -23.77 -45.69 -15.31
C THR A 25 -23.10 -47.05 -15.30
N PRO A 26 -23.80 -48.12 -15.78
CA PRO A 26 -23.16 -49.40 -16.06
C PRO A 26 -22.13 -49.25 -17.20
N PRO A 27 -21.24 -50.28 -17.40
CA PRO A 27 -20.33 -50.33 -18.55
C PRO A 27 -21.06 -50.22 -19.88
N SER A 28 -20.47 -49.50 -20.84
CA SER A 28 -21.07 -49.29 -22.17
C SER A 28 -20.01 -49.34 -23.27
N ARG A 29 -20.41 -49.81 -24.44
CA ARG A 29 -19.62 -49.74 -25.67
C ARG A 29 -20.03 -48.57 -26.57
N ALA A 30 -21.06 -47.80 -26.16
CA ALA A 30 -21.49 -46.64 -26.89
C ALA A 30 -20.43 -45.51 -26.79
N PRO A 31 -20.39 -44.57 -27.72
CA PRO A 31 -19.58 -43.39 -27.61
C PRO A 31 -19.79 -42.68 -26.28
N ALA A 32 -18.75 -42.10 -25.71
CA ALA A 32 -18.82 -41.43 -24.41
C ALA A 32 -19.87 -40.29 -24.38
N THR A 33 -20.06 -39.61 -25.50
CA THR A 33 -21.12 -38.59 -25.71
C THR A 33 -22.51 -39.15 -25.53
N ASP A 34 -22.77 -40.37 -26.05
CA ASP A 34 -24.08 -41.03 -25.98
C ASP A 34 -24.38 -41.47 -24.55
N VAL A 35 -23.36 -41.95 -23.83
CA VAL A 35 -23.46 -42.30 -22.41
C VAL A 35 -23.86 -41.09 -21.59
N VAL A 36 -23.17 -39.93 -21.81
CA VAL A 36 -23.48 -38.65 -21.14
C VAL A 36 -24.88 -38.16 -21.51
N ALA A 37 -25.25 -38.21 -22.78
CA ALA A 37 -26.56 -37.77 -23.26
C ALA A 37 -27.69 -38.65 -22.67
N GLY A 38 -27.47 -39.95 -22.59
CA GLY A 38 -28.41 -40.91 -21.97
C GLY A 38 -28.61 -40.63 -20.49
N PHE A 39 -27.52 -40.36 -19.75
CA PHE A 39 -27.57 -40.02 -18.35
C PHE A 39 -28.32 -38.71 -18.11
N LEU A 40 -28.00 -37.63 -18.86
CA LEU A 40 -28.66 -36.34 -18.75
C LEU A 40 -30.18 -36.44 -19.00
N ARG A 41 -30.62 -37.20 -20.03
CA ARG A 41 -32.04 -37.42 -20.28
C ARG A 41 -32.74 -38.09 -19.10
N SER A 42 -32.10 -39.12 -18.50
CA SER A 42 -32.68 -39.84 -17.35
C SER A 42 -32.71 -39.02 -16.08
N HIS A 43 -31.97 -37.89 -16.03
CA HIS A 43 -31.89 -36.97 -14.88
C HIS A 43 -32.56 -35.61 -15.15
N GLY A 44 -33.52 -35.57 -16.07
CA GLY A 44 -34.44 -34.44 -16.26
C GLY A 44 -33.96 -33.32 -17.20
N ALA A 45 -32.85 -33.53 -17.94
CA ALA A 45 -32.50 -32.62 -19.02
C ALA A 45 -33.53 -32.73 -20.17
N THR A 46 -33.95 -31.57 -20.71
CA THR A 46 -34.90 -31.57 -21.82
C THR A 46 -34.28 -32.19 -23.07
N ARG A 47 -35.14 -32.82 -23.91
CA ARG A 47 -34.68 -33.42 -25.18
C ARG A 47 -33.94 -32.37 -26.02
N ALA A 48 -34.47 -31.16 -26.14
CA ALA A 48 -33.86 -30.09 -26.91
C ALA A 48 -32.47 -29.67 -26.37
N ALA A 49 -32.27 -29.65 -25.03
CA ALA A 49 -30.99 -29.36 -24.43
C ALA A 49 -29.93 -30.43 -24.74
N VAL A 50 -30.33 -31.71 -24.69
CA VAL A 50 -29.41 -32.84 -24.93
C VAL A 50 -29.11 -33.04 -26.41
N ASP A 51 -30.11 -32.92 -27.29
CA ASP A 51 -29.94 -33.05 -28.74
C ASP A 51 -29.10 -31.92 -29.33
N GLY A 52 -28.98 -30.79 -28.61
CA GLY A 52 -28.13 -29.65 -28.95
C GLY A 52 -26.68 -29.75 -28.44
N LEU A 53 -26.29 -30.85 -27.77
CA LEU A 53 -24.92 -30.99 -27.29
C LEU A 53 -23.92 -31.22 -28.43
N ALA A 54 -22.88 -30.43 -28.46
CA ALA A 54 -21.74 -30.58 -29.36
C ALA A 54 -20.44 -30.77 -28.58
N VAL A 55 -19.52 -31.60 -29.07
CA VAL A 55 -18.21 -31.79 -28.45
C VAL A 55 -17.35 -30.57 -28.73
N ALA A 56 -17.00 -29.82 -27.68
CA ALA A 56 -16.05 -28.73 -27.74
C ALA A 56 -14.61 -29.22 -27.61
N ALA A 57 -14.38 -30.22 -26.75
CA ALA A 57 -13.09 -30.88 -26.62
C ALA A 57 -13.23 -32.28 -26.02
N GLU A 58 -12.31 -33.15 -26.43
CA GLU A 58 -12.15 -34.51 -25.88
C GLU A 58 -10.67 -34.73 -25.58
N SER A 59 -10.36 -35.26 -24.40
CA SER A 59 -8.99 -35.66 -24.05
C SER A 59 -8.95 -36.95 -23.27
N ARG A 60 -7.86 -37.71 -23.40
CA ARG A 60 -7.62 -38.96 -22.65
C ARG A 60 -6.68 -38.66 -21.47
N GLY A 61 -7.17 -38.90 -20.26
CA GLY A 61 -6.44 -38.83 -19.03
C GLY A 61 -5.73 -40.15 -18.65
N ARG A 62 -5.06 -40.13 -17.52
CA ARG A 62 -4.44 -41.34 -16.94
C ARG A 62 -5.50 -42.39 -16.63
N GLY A 63 -5.11 -43.66 -16.72
CA GLY A 63 -6.05 -44.79 -16.47
C GLY A 63 -7.11 -45.02 -17.57
N GLY A 64 -6.96 -44.42 -18.77
CA GLY A 64 -7.89 -44.57 -19.86
C GLY A 64 -9.20 -43.79 -19.70
N ILE A 65 -9.23 -42.81 -18.81
CA ILE A 65 -10.39 -41.93 -18.61
C ILE A 65 -10.50 -40.97 -19.81
N THR A 66 -11.69 -40.89 -20.41
CA THR A 66 -12.04 -39.91 -21.43
C THR A 66 -12.72 -38.71 -20.76
N HIS A 67 -12.13 -37.53 -20.90
CA HIS A 67 -12.72 -36.28 -20.46
C HIS A 67 -13.39 -35.58 -21.64
N LEU A 68 -14.69 -35.27 -21.48
CA LEU A 68 -15.50 -34.56 -22.47
C LEU A 68 -15.82 -33.16 -21.98
N ARG A 69 -15.68 -32.19 -22.88
CA ARG A 69 -16.27 -30.85 -22.76
C ARG A 69 -17.33 -30.70 -23.84
N LEU A 70 -18.56 -30.47 -23.41
CA LEU A 70 -19.72 -30.37 -24.29
C LEU A 70 -20.30 -28.97 -24.20
N GLU A 71 -20.56 -28.32 -25.33
CA GLU A 71 -21.32 -27.09 -25.44
C GLU A 71 -22.77 -27.38 -25.73
N GLN A 72 -23.68 -26.60 -25.18
CA GLN A 72 -25.07 -26.60 -25.58
C GLN A 72 -25.27 -25.64 -26.77
N ARG A 73 -25.92 -26.13 -27.85
CA ARG A 73 -26.27 -25.37 -29.04
C ARG A 73 -27.76 -25.34 -29.27
N ALA A 74 -28.26 -24.24 -29.83
CA ALA A 74 -29.66 -24.11 -30.28
C ALA A 74 -29.74 -23.21 -31.52
N GLY A 75 -30.46 -23.61 -32.55
CA GLY A 75 -30.58 -22.85 -33.81
C GLY A 75 -29.24 -22.50 -34.47
N GLY A 76 -28.23 -23.39 -34.31
CA GLY A 76 -26.87 -23.19 -34.80
C GLY A 76 -25.98 -22.34 -33.90
N LEU A 77 -26.52 -21.61 -32.91
CA LEU A 77 -25.78 -20.78 -32.00
C LEU A 77 -25.36 -21.53 -30.71
N ARG A 78 -24.20 -21.24 -30.17
CA ARG A 78 -23.79 -21.64 -28.83
C ARG A 78 -24.67 -20.94 -27.78
N VAL A 79 -25.15 -21.69 -26.78
CA VAL A 79 -25.94 -21.11 -25.69
C VAL A 79 -24.96 -20.57 -24.65
N ALA A 80 -25.06 -19.27 -24.38
CA ALA A 80 -24.16 -18.57 -23.50
C ALA A 80 -24.21 -19.15 -22.06
N GLY A 81 -23.06 -19.52 -21.51
CA GLY A 81 -22.93 -20.06 -20.16
C GLY A 81 -23.41 -21.52 -19.98
N ALA A 82 -23.89 -22.19 -21.00
CA ALA A 82 -24.42 -23.55 -20.90
C ALA A 82 -23.44 -24.61 -21.45
N TYR A 83 -23.04 -25.55 -20.58
CA TYR A 83 -22.08 -26.60 -20.91
C TYR A 83 -22.27 -27.85 -20.05
N ALA A 84 -21.61 -28.96 -20.44
CA ALA A 84 -21.41 -30.11 -19.58
C ALA A 84 -19.94 -30.56 -19.63
N ARG A 85 -19.44 -31.05 -18.49
CA ARG A 85 -18.11 -31.67 -18.40
C ARG A 85 -18.27 -33.06 -17.83
N ALA A 86 -17.73 -34.07 -18.51
CA ALA A 86 -17.90 -35.45 -18.11
C ALA A 86 -16.57 -36.21 -18.11
N ALA A 87 -16.46 -37.19 -17.22
CA ALA A 87 -15.38 -38.18 -17.20
C ALA A 87 -15.99 -39.58 -17.37
N VAL A 88 -15.54 -40.29 -18.41
CA VAL A 88 -15.96 -41.66 -18.74
C VAL A 88 -14.73 -42.57 -18.66
N ASP A 89 -14.82 -43.67 -17.92
CA ASP A 89 -13.71 -44.59 -17.73
C ASP A 89 -13.47 -45.51 -18.93
N ALA A 90 -12.40 -46.32 -18.89
CA ALA A 90 -12.00 -47.23 -19.96
C ALA A 90 -13.04 -48.33 -20.24
N SER A 91 -13.98 -48.60 -19.33
CA SER A 91 -15.09 -49.52 -19.53
C SER A 91 -16.35 -48.84 -20.07
N GLY A 92 -16.31 -47.58 -20.37
CA GLY A 92 -17.41 -46.77 -20.87
C GLY A 92 -18.41 -46.35 -19.78
N ARG A 93 -18.06 -46.38 -18.50
CA ARG A 93 -18.93 -45.91 -17.41
C ARG A 93 -18.72 -44.42 -17.19
N LEU A 94 -19.80 -43.66 -17.08
CA LEU A 94 -19.75 -42.28 -16.59
C LEU A 94 -19.42 -42.30 -15.10
N ILE A 95 -18.33 -41.62 -14.69
CA ILE A 95 -17.85 -41.57 -13.31
C ILE A 95 -18.04 -40.21 -12.68
N HIS A 96 -18.09 -39.15 -13.48
CA HIS A 96 -18.29 -37.78 -13.04
C HIS A 96 -18.97 -36.94 -14.11
N LEU A 97 -19.90 -36.06 -13.71
CA LEU A 97 -20.57 -35.12 -14.60
C LEU A 97 -20.83 -33.81 -13.89
N VAL A 98 -20.42 -32.68 -14.50
CA VAL A 98 -20.86 -31.33 -14.19
C VAL A 98 -21.86 -30.91 -15.26
N ASP A 99 -23.08 -30.58 -14.87
CA ASP A 99 -24.19 -30.18 -15.74
C ASP A 99 -24.58 -28.72 -15.45
N VAL A 100 -24.35 -27.85 -16.42
CA VAL A 100 -24.71 -26.41 -16.41
C VAL A 100 -25.57 -26.12 -17.65
N LEU A 101 -26.43 -27.08 -18.06
CA LEU A 101 -27.28 -26.91 -19.22
C LEU A 101 -28.42 -25.94 -18.92
N ALA A 102 -28.69 -25.05 -19.88
CA ALA A 102 -29.87 -24.19 -19.84
C ALA A 102 -31.13 -25.04 -20.18
N PRO A 103 -32.22 -24.88 -19.43
CA PRO A 103 -33.49 -25.52 -19.78
C PRO A 103 -34.06 -24.85 -21.03
N VAL A 104 -33.99 -25.53 -22.17
CA VAL A 104 -34.54 -25.05 -23.46
C VAL A 104 -35.92 -25.64 -23.65
N ALA A 105 -36.92 -24.81 -23.79
CA ALA A 105 -38.32 -25.18 -24.01
C ALA A 105 -38.62 -25.42 -25.48
N GLY A 106 -37.88 -26.00 -26.26
CA GLY A 106 -38.14 -26.28 -27.68
C GLY A 106 -38.72 -25.07 -28.45
N GLY A 107 -38.02 -24.62 -29.46
CA GLY A 107 -38.37 -23.42 -30.25
C GLY A 107 -37.12 -22.83 -30.86
N GLY A 108 -37.30 -21.98 -31.87
CA GLY A 108 -36.17 -21.28 -32.49
C GLY A 108 -35.55 -20.23 -31.57
N VAL A 109 -34.34 -19.76 -31.94
CA VAL A 109 -33.72 -18.61 -31.32
C VAL A 109 -34.29 -17.34 -31.94
N ALA A 110 -34.93 -16.47 -31.13
CA ALA A 110 -35.44 -15.19 -31.60
C ALA A 110 -34.28 -14.28 -32.07
N PRO A 111 -34.42 -13.50 -33.14
CA PRO A 111 -33.32 -12.68 -33.67
C PRO A 111 -32.91 -11.54 -32.73
N ALA A 112 -31.65 -11.13 -32.81
CA ALA A 112 -31.16 -9.91 -32.17
C ALA A 112 -31.68 -8.66 -32.92
N ARG A 113 -31.85 -7.58 -32.20
CA ARG A 113 -32.26 -6.26 -32.71
C ARG A 113 -31.08 -5.34 -33.01
N VAL A 114 -29.91 -5.64 -32.45
CA VAL A 114 -28.66 -4.89 -32.66
C VAL A 114 -27.67 -5.71 -33.47
N THR A 115 -26.74 -5.02 -34.13
CA THR A 115 -25.65 -5.64 -34.89
C THR A 115 -24.44 -5.98 -34.01
N ALA A 116 -23.48 -6.75 -34.53
CA ALA A 116 -22.21 -7.03 -33.83
C ALA A 116 -21.43 -5.76 -33.53
N ALA A 117 -21.41 -4.75 -34.45
CA ALA A 117 -20.74 -3.48 -34.21
C ALA A 117 -21.40 -2.70 -33.07
N GLN A 118 -22.73 -2.62 -33.04
CA GLN A 118 -23.46 -1.98 -31.95
C GLN A 118 -23.27 -2.69 -30.60
N ALA A 119 -23.14 -4.02 -30.60
CA ALA A 119 -22.81 -4.78 -29.40
C ALA A 119 -21.38 -4.45 -28.90
N LEU A 120 -20.40 -4.37 -29.81
CA LEU A 120 -19.05 -3.92 -29.47
C LEU A 120 -19.04 -2.52 -28.90
N GLU A 121 -19.76 -1.57 -29.52
CA GLU A 121 -19.88 -0.20 -29.00
C GLU A 121 -20.52 -0.12 -27.61
N ALA A 122 -21.52 -0.96 -27.35
CA ALA A 122 -22.12 -1.05 -26.01
C ALA A 122 -21.11 -1.56 -24.97
N ALA A 123 -20.31 -2.58 -25.31
CA ALA A 123 -19.25 -3.10 -24.47
C ALA A 123 -18.16 -2.04 -24.24
N LEU A 124 -17.70 -1.35 -25.29
CA LEU A 124 -16.68 -0.32 -25.18
C LEU A 124 -17.12 0.85 -24.27
N ARG A 125 -18.38 1.30 -24.41
CA ARG A 125 -18.94 2.31 -23.48
C ARG A 125 -18.96 1.82 -22.03
N ARG A 126 -19.36 0.57 -21.82
CA ARG A 126 -19.43 -0.01 -20.47
C ARG A 126 -18.06 -0.13 -19.81
N LEU A 127 -17.02 -0.38 -20.61
CA LEU A 127 -15.62 -0.54 -20.17
C LEU A 127 -14.83 0.79 -20.18
N GLY A 128 -15.47 1.93 -20.46
CA GLY A 128 -14.84 3.24 -20.40
C GLY A 128 -13.92 3.60 -21.58
N TYR A 129 -13.96 2.85 -22.69
CA TYR A 129 -13.16 3.22 -23.88
C TYR A 129 -13.69 4.48 -24.54
N LEU A 130 -12.80 5.42 -24.86
CA LEU A 130 -13.10 6.65 -25.58
C LEU A 130 -12.20 6.78 -26.83
N PRO A 131 -12.77 7.01 -28.02
CA PRO A 131 -14.19 6.99 -28.35
C PRO A 131 -14.76 5.55 -28.27
N ALA A 132 -16.03 5.40 -27.88
CA ALA A 132 -16.71 4.10 -27.81
C ALA A 132 -17.24 3.63 -29.19
N THR A 133 -16.57 3.99 -30.27
CA THR A 133 -16.93 3.59 -31.65
C THR A 133 -16.27 2.27 -31.99
N ALA A 134 -17.02 1.35 -32.59
CA ALA A 134 -16.48 0.09 -33.09
C ALA A 134 -15.54 0.35 -34.27
N PRO A 135 -14.35 -0.28 -34.31
CA PRO A 135 -13.52 -0.30 -35.50
C PRO A 135 -14.24 -1.01 -36.67
N ALA A 136 -13.71 -0.91 -37.88
CA ALA A 136 -14.26 -1.60 -39.03
C ALA A 136 -14.15 -3.13 -38.85
N ALA A 137 -15.18 -3.88 -39.25
CA ALA A 137 -15.09 -5.34 -39.31
C ALA A 137 -14.12 -5.77 -40.43
N THR A 138 -13.18 -6.64 -40.08
CA THR A 138 -12.12 -7.11 -41.01
C THR A 138 -12.33 -8.55 -41.47
N GLY A 139 -13.15 -9.33 -40.76
CA GLY A 139 -13.42 -10.71 -41.10
C GLY A 139 -14.64 -11.28 -40.40
N ARG A 140 -15.07 -12.45 -40.90
CA ARG A 140 -16.12 -13.24 -40.28
C ARG A 140 -15.79 -14.74 -40.43
N ASP A 141 -15.94 -15.48 -39.33
CA ASP A 141 -15.85 -16.93 -39.30
C ASP A 141 -17.08 -17.48 -38.59
N GLY A 142 -17.98 -18.09 -39.35
CA GLY A 142 -19.28 -18.53 -38.84
C GLY A 142 -20.05 -17.38 -38.14
N GLU A 143 -20.27 -17.53 -36.86
CA GLU A 143 -20.97 -16.54 -36.02
C GLU A 143 -20.02 -15.50 -35.35
N LEU A 144 -18.69 -15.67 -35.51
CA LEU A 144 -17.67 -14.77 -35.00
C LEU A 144 -17.37 -13.65 -36.01
N THR A 145 -17.49 -12.39 -35.59
CA THR A 145 -17.05 -11.21 -36.35
C THR A 145 -15.77 -10.69 -35.72
N VAL A 146 -14.73 -10.47 -36.54
CA VAL A 146 -13.45 -9.88 -36.13
C VAL A 146 -13.39 -8.42 -36.57
N PHE A 147 -12.94 -7.54 -35.69
CA PHE A 147 -12.82 -6.10 -35.95
C PHE A 147 -11.35 -5.70 -36.12
N ALA A 148 -11.10 -4.54 -36.73
CA ALA A 148 -9.75 -4.02 -36.88
C ALA A 148 -9.11 -3.76 -35.50
N ARG A 149 -7.85 -4.19 -35.33
CA ARG A 149 -7.07 -3.87 -34.16
C ARG A 149 -6.63 -2.40 -34.21
N ASP A 150 -7.04 -1.61 -33.23
CA ASP A 150 -6.43 -0.32 -32.91
C ASP A 150 -5.34 -0.57 -31.87
N ALA A 151 -4.08 -0.56 -32.27
CA ALA A 151 -2.95 -0.91 -31.42
C ALA A 151 -2.72 0.05 -30.24
N ALA A 152 -3.29 1.24 -30.28
CA ALA A 152 -3.27 2.18 -29.14
C ALA A 152 -4.28 1.78 -28.04
N ARG A 153 -5.26 0.94 -28.36
CA ARG A 153 -6.37 0.58 -27.47
C ARG A 153 -6.41 -0.91 -27.14
N PHE A 154 -6.04 -1.77 -28.09
CA PHE A 154 -6.23 -3.21 -27.97
C PHE A 154 -4.94 -4.00 -28.20
N HIS A 155 -4.66 -4.92 -27.31
CA HIS A 155 -3.60 -5.92 -27.46
C HIS A 155 -3.89 -6.86 -28.63
N ALA A 156 -5.14 -7.32 -28.72
CA ALA A 156 -5.64 -8.15 -29.82
C ALA A 156 -6.85 -7.52 -30.51
N ALA A 157 -7.14 -7.94 -31.73
CA ALA A 157 -8.31 -7.50 -32.47
C ALA A 157 -9.60 -7.85 -31.71
N PRO A 158 -10.51 -6.91 -31.44
CA PRO A 158 -11.79 -7.21 -30.79
C PRO A 158 -12.60 -8.22 -31.59
N THR A 159 -13.27 -9.15 -30.91
CA THR A 159 -14.14 -10.14 -31.53
C THR A 159 -15.55 -10.10 -30.94
N VAL A 160 -16.53 -10.45 -31.76
CA VAL A 160 -17.94 -10.51 -31.37
C VAL A 160 -18.54 -11.82 -31.90
N GLU A 161 -18.82 -12.74 -31.00
CA GLU A 161 -19.52 -14.00 -31.32
C GLU A 161 -21.03 -13.80 -31.12
N ARG A 162 -21.82 -14.20 -32.10
CA ARG A 162 -23.28 -14.28 -31.95
C ARG A 162 -23.67 -15.56 -31.19
N VAL A 163 -24.34 -15.41 -30.06
CA VAL A 163 -24.71 -16.51 -29.15
C VAL A 163 -26.21 -16.53 -28.87
N ALA A 164 -26.72 -17.64 -28.39
CA ALA A 164 -28.09 -17.72 -27.89
C ALA A 164 -28.08 -17.45 -26.37
N ILE A 165 -28.89 -16.50 -25.92
CA ILE A 165 -28.99 -16.11 -24.50
C ILE A 165 -30.31 -16.68 -23.95
N PRO A 166 -30.28 -17.44 -22.84
CA PRO A 166 -31.48 -17.90 -22.16
C PRO A 166 -32.29 -16.70 -21.58
N GLU A 167 -33.59 -16.75 -21.86
CA GLU A 167 -34.57 -15.82 -21.27
C GLU A 167 -35.50 -16.57 -20.29
N ALA A 168 -36.34 -15.88 -19.57
CA ALA A 168 -37.31 -16.47 -18.66
C ALA A 168 -38.22 -17.49 -19.39
N GLY A 169 -38.56 -18.60 -18.71
CA GLY A 169 -39.39 -19.63 -19.26
C GLY A 169 -38.71 -20.55 -20.28
N GLY A 170 -37.39 -20.48 -20.43
CA GLY A 170 -36.60 -21.37 -21.32
C GLY A 170 -36.63 -20.93 -22.81
N ALA A 171 -37.11 -19.74 -23.12
CA ALA A 171 -36.94 -19.12 -24.43
C ALA A 171 -35.50 -18.70 -24.69
N LEU A 172 -35.11 -18.68 -25.98
CA LEU A 172 -33.77 -18.24 -26.38
C LEU A 172 -33.87 -17.04 -27.34
N ARG A 173 -32.99 -16.07 -27.12
CA ARG A 173 -32.81 -14.92 -28.02
C ARG A 173 -31.34 -14.82 -28.43
N ALA A 174 -31.10 -14.47 -29.69
CA ALA A 174 -29.75 -14.15 -30.15
C ALA A 174 -29.25 -12.87 -29.46
N GLY A 175 -28.04 -12.91 -28.99
CA GLY A 175 -27.24 -11.81 -28.45
C GLY A 175 -25.79 -11.99 -28.84
N PHE A 176 -24.88 -11.37 -28.13
CA PHE A 176 -23.48 -11.32 -28.50
C PHE A 176 -22.56 -11.51 -27.28
N LEU A 177 -21.53 -12.31 -27.46
CA LEU A 177 -20.37 -12.33 -26.57
C LEU A 177 -19.27 -11.46 -27.23
N VAL A 178 -18.93 -10.36 -26.58
CA VAL A 178 -17.89 -9.44 -27.03
C VAL A 178 -16.63 -9.71 -26.25
N GLU A 179 -15.54 -10.00 -26.96
CA GLU A 179 -14.20 -10.09 -26.38
C GLU A 179 -13.41 -8.83 -26.73
N THR A 180 -12.85 -8.21 -25.71
CA THR A 180 -11.93 -7.07 -25.85
C THR A 180 -10.71 -7.32 -24.96
N TRP A 181 -9.52 -7.14 -25.52
CA TRP A 181 -8.27 -7.26 -24.77
C TRP A 181 -7.52 -5.92 -24.86
N SER A 182 -7.47 -5.19 -23.74
CA SER A 182 -6.83 -3.87 -23.71
C SER A 182 -5.32 -3.99 -23.85
N GLU A 183 -4.69 -3.06 -24.55
CA GLU A 183 -3.24 -2.91 -24.56
C GLU A 183 -2.76 -2.36 -23.22
N ARG A 184 -3.46 -1.35 -22.70
CA ARG A 184 -3.15 -0.76 -21.39
C ARG A 184 -3.78 -1.59 -20.29
N GLY A 185 -2.96 -2.13 -19.37
CA GLY A 185 -3.42 -2.93 -18.24
C GLY A 185 -3.67 -4.40 -18.54
N ASN A 186 -3.43 -4.86 -19.78
CA ASN A 186 -3.56 -6.28 -20.18
C ASN A 186 -4.92 -6.91 -19.82
N LEU A 187 -6.02 -6.16 -19.85
CA LEU A 187 -7.34 -6.60 -19.38
C LEU A 187 -8.13 -7.28 -20.51
N LEU A 188 -8.33 -8.59 -20.40
CA LEU A 188 -9.19 -9.38 -21.29
C LEU A 188 -10.61 -9.46 -20.71
N HIS A 189 -11.58 -8.84 -21.38
CA HIS A 189 -12.98 -8.87 -20.97
C HIS A 189 -13.85 -9.68 -21.92
N HIS A 190 -14.73 -10.48 -21.35
CA HIS A 190 -15.90 -11.02 -22.03
C HIS A 190 -17.15 -10.24 -21.59
N THR A 191 -17.78 -9.54 -22.51
CA THR A 191 -19.00 -8.79 -22.24
C THR A 191 -20.17 -9.46 -22.95
N LEU A 192 -21.16 -9.94 -22.18
CA LEU A 192 -22.38 -10.52 -22.72
C LEU A 192 -23.41 -9.42 -22.99
N VAL A 193 -23.76 -9.23 -24.25
CA VAL A 193 -24.69 -8.20 -24.73
C VAL A 193 -25.97 -8.86 -25.22
N ALA A 194 -27.10 -8.49 -24.64
CA ALA A 194 -28.40 -9.00 -25.06
C ALA A 194 -28.77 -8.52 -26.48
N GLY A 195 -29.73 -9.20 -27.09
CA GLY A 195 -30.16 -8.87 -28.44
C GLY A 195 -30.79 -7.48 -28.65
N ASP A 196 -31.09 -6.78 -27.59
CA ASP A 196 -31.54 -5.37 -27.57
C ASP A 196 -30.42 -4.35 -27.28
N GLY A 197 -29.17 -4.83 -27.07
CA GLY A 197 -28.01 -4.00 -26.77
C GLY A 197 -27.74 -3.81 -25.27
N ALA A 198 -28.57 -4.33 -24.39
CA ALA A 198 -28.35 -4.24 -22.95
C ALA A 198 -27.19 -5.14 -22.51
N ILE A 199 -26.31 -4.64 -21.62
CA ILE A 199 -25.25 -5.43 -21.01
C ILE A 199 -25.86 -6.39 -19.98
N ARG A 200 -25.59 -7.68 -20.12
CA ARG A 200 -26.02 -8.73 -19.19
C ARG A 200 -24.96 -9.04 -18.15
N SER A 201 -23.72 -9.15 -18.58
CA SER A 201 -22.56 -9.35 -17.68
C SER A 201 -21.29 -8.81 -18.32
N VAL A 202 -20.33 -8.48 -17.49
CA VAL A 202 -18.93 -8.24 -17.83
C VAL A 202 -18.12 -9.20 -16.99
N GLU A 203 -17.30 -10.02 -17.61
CA GLU A 203 -16.40 -10.97 -16.97
C GLU A 203 -14.97 -10.58 -17.32
N LEU A 204 -14.14 -10.28 -16.33
CA LEU A 204 -12.71 -10.15 -16.50
C LEU A 204 -12.12 -11.57 -16.62
N ARG A 205 -11.33 -11.78 -17.69
CA ARG A 205 -10.71 -13.08 -18.02
C ARG A 205 -9.20 -13.07 -17.76
N THR A 206 -8.66 -11.91 -17.38
CA THR A 206 -7.29 -11.80 -16.88
C THR A 206 -7.31 -12.24 -15.43
N ALA A 207 -6.48 -13.20 -15.09
CA ALA A 207 -6.45 -13.77 -13.73
C ALA A 207 -5.55 -12.98 -12.77
N ASN A 208 -4.97 -11.85 -13.19
CA ASN A 208 -4.13 -10.99 -12.39
C ASN A 208 -4.96 -9.80 -11.92
N ASP A 209 -4.79 -9.45 -10.66
CA ASP A 209 -5.17 -8.19 -10.07
C ASP A 209 -4.37 -7.03 -10.69
N SER A 210 -4.92 -5.83 -10.61
CA SER A 210 -4.31 -4.62 -11.18
C SER A 210 -4.52 -3.43 -10.27
N TYR A 211 -3.48 -2.61 -10.13
CA TYR A 211 -3.44 -1.48 -9.22
C TYR A 211 -2.95 -0.24 -9.95
N ALA A 212 -3.68 0.87 -9.86
CA ALA A 212 -3.20 2.18 -10.28
C ALA A 212 -2.46 2.83 -9.11
N VAL A 213 -1.13 2.83 -9.14
CA VAL A 213 -0.27 3.16 -8.00
C VAL A 213 0.87 4.10 -8.37
N PHE A 214 1.43 4.74 -7.37
CA PHE A 214 2.76 5.33 -7.42
C PHE A 214 3.74 4.27 -6.92
N VAL A 215 4.71 3.90 -7.75
CA VAL A 215 5.70 2.85 -7.41
C VAL A 215 6.78 3.35 -6.47
N GLU A 216 7.05 4.66 -6.50
CA GLU A 216 7.87 5.39 -5.54
C GLU A 216 6.99 6.39 -4.82
N ASP A 217 6.91 7.63 -5.33
CA ASP A 217 6.05 8.68 -4.82
C ASP A 217 5.55 9.58 -5.97
N PRO A 218 4.51 10.42 -5.74
CA PRO A 218 3.95 11.29 -6.77
C PRO A 218 4.90 12.35 -7.34
N SER A 219 5.98 12.69 -6.65
CA SER A 219 6.97 13.67 -7.12
C SER A 219 7.99 13.06 -8.08
N LYS A 220 8.25 11.76 -7.96
CA LYS A 220 9.25 11.02 -8.77
C LYS A 220 8.62 10.25 -9.92
N THR A 221 7.48 9.60 -9.68
CA THR A 221 6.83 8.75 -10.69
C THR A 221 5.36 9.10 -10.87
N PRO A 222 4.84 9.09 -12.13
CA PRO A 222 3.41 9.23 -12.35
C PRO A 222 2.67 7.98 -11.87
N GLN A 223 1.39 8.14 -11.48
CA GLN A 223 0.52 6.99 -11.21
C GLN A 223 0.43 6.09 -12.44
N ALA A 224 0.73 4.82 -12.28
CA ALA A 224 0.74 3.81 -13.33
C ALA A 224 -0.08 2.58 -12.94
N VAL A 225 -0.62 1.90 -13.96
CA VAL A 225 -1.30 0.61 -13.72
C VAL A 225 -0.25 -0.50 -13.73
N VAL A 226 -0.15 -1.21 -12.63
CA VAL A 226 0.69 -2.41 -12.46
C VAL A 226 -0.20 -3.62 -12.20
N SER A 227 0.25 -4.80 -12.60
CA SER A 227 -0.44 -6.08 -12.31
C SER A 227 0.22 -6.73 -11.10
N GLY A 228 -0.58 -7.38 -10.26
CA GLY A 228 -0.07 -8.28 -9.24
C GLY A 228 0.60 -9.52 -9.87
N PRO A 229 1.36 -10.30 -9.08
CA PRO A 229 2.05 -11.48 -9.57
C PRO A 229 1.05 -12.58 -9.98
N ALA A 230 1.39 -13.34 -11.00
CA ALA A 230 0.65 -14.55 -11.34
C ALA A 230 0.80 -15.58 -10.20
N PRO A 231 -0.26 -16.33 -9.85
CA PRO A 231 -0.15 -17.41 -8.88
C PRO A 231 0.92 -18.45 -9.28
N GLY A 232 1.68 -18.93 -8.29
CA GLY A 232 2.68 -19.99 -8.48
C GLY A 232 4.12 -19.59 -8.13
N GLY A 233 4.39 -18.32 -7.81
CA GLY A 233 5.63 -17.89 -7.20
C GLY A 233 5.83 -18.47 -5.79
N ALA A 234 7.05 -18.50 -5.29
CA ALA A 234 7.31 -18.96 -3.94
C ALA A 234 6.84 -17.92 -2.92
N GLU A 235 7.08 -16.65 -3.20
CA GLU A 235 6.76 -15.47 -2.40
C GLU A 235 5.25 -15.20 -2.27
N SER A 236 4.52 -15.42 -3.36
CA SER A 236 3.07 -15.21 -3.42
C SER A 236 2.37 -16.33 -4.20
N PRO A 237 2.22 -17.54 -3.60
CA PRO A 237 1.74 -18.74 -4.29
C PRO A 237 0.34 -18.64 -4.86
N VAL A 238 -0.50 -17.78 -4.31
CA VAL A 238 -1.89 -17.54 -4.75
C VAL A 238 -2.07 -16.18 -5.43
N GLY A 239 -0.99 -15.43 -5.68
CA GLY A 239 -1.02 -14.01 -6.00
C GLY A 239 -1.19 -13.17 -4.74
N TRP A 240 -1.38 -11.85 -4.89
CA TRP A 240 -1.52 -10.96 -3.75
C TRP A 240 -2.93 -10.96 -3.15
N LEU A 241 -3.98 -11.06 -3.97
CA LEU A 241 -5.37 -11.01 -3.51
C LEU A 241 -5.92 -12.39 -3.13
N TYR A 242 -6.77 -12.42 -2.10
CA TYR A 242 -7.62 -13.58 -1.86
C TYR A 242 -8.67 -13.72 -2.96
N PRO A 243 -8.71 -14.86 -3.70
CA PRO A 243 -9.67 -15.04 -4.77
C PRO A 243 -11.12 -14.99 -4.29
N GLY A 244 -11.92 -14.12 -4.86
CA GLY A 244 -13.37 -14.11 -4.69
C GLY A 244 -13.91 -13.53 -3.39
N THR A 245 -13.11 -12.83 -2.58
CA THR A 245 -13.52 -12.31 -1.27
C THR A 245 -13.25 -10.81 -1.07
N GLN A 246 -13.08 -10.03 -2.14
CA GLN A 246 -12.83 -8.60 -2.01
C GLN A 246 -14.08 -7.86 -1.53
N SER A 247 -13.88 -6.91 -0.62
CA SER A 247 -14.93 -6.06 -0.06
C SER A 247 -14.83 -4.63 -0.63
N THR A 248 -15.72 -3.74 -0.20
CA THR A 248 -15.67 -2.30 -0.54
C THR A 248 -15.08 -1.45 0.58
N ILE A 249 -14.51 -2.07 1.61
CA ILE A 249 -13.92 -1.39 2.76
C ILE A 249 -12.43 -1.68 2.94
N ASP A 250 -11.93 -2.78 2.36
CA ASP A 250 -10.53 -3.20 2.45
C ASP A 250 -10.06 -3.88 1.16
N ILE A 251 -8.75 -4.01 1.01
CA ILE A 251 -8.10 -4.87 0.02
C ILE A 251 -7.32 -5.92 0.81
N ALA A 252 -7.79 -7.17 0.77
CA ALA A 252 -7.26 -8.25 1.57
C ALA A 252 -6.55 -9.32 0.74
N GLY A 253 -5.40 -9.76 1.20
CA GLY A 253 -4.59 -10.82 0.62
C GLY A 253 -3.84 -11.62 1.67
N ASN A 254 -2.97 -12.53 1.22
CA ASN A 254 -2.20 -13.37 2.14
C ASN A 254 -1.19 -12.60 2.98
N ASN A 255 -0.63 -11.52 2.43
CA ASN A 255 0.49 -10.80 3.05
C ASN A 255 0.04 -9.53 3.79
N VAL A 256 -1.05 -8.91 3.34
CA VAL A 256 -1.55 -7.64 3.87
C VAL A 256 -3.06 -7.52 3.75
N ASN A 257 -3.66 -6.86 4.73
CA ASN A 257 -5.01 -6.32 4.71
C ASN A 257 -4.92 -4.79 4.83
N ALA A 258 -5.09 -4.08 3.72
CA ALA A 258 -5.03 -2.62 3.68
C ALA A 258 -6.44 -2.03 3.74
N TYR A 259 -6.63 -1.03 4.60
CA TYR A 259 -7.92 -0.37 4.80
C TYR A 259 -7.75 1.07 5.29
N LEU A 260 -8.80 1.87 5.12
CA LEU A 260 -8.89 3.21 5.66
C LEU A 260 -9.24 3.16 7.15
N ASP A 261 -8.52 3.93 8.00
CA ASP A 261 -8.82 4.09 9.42
C ASP A 261 -8.81 5.58 9.85
N ALA A 262 -9.62 6.39 9.18
CA ALA A 262 -9.64 7.84 9.41
C ALA A 262 -10.25 8.24 10.77
N ASP A 263 -10.93 7.34 11.48
CA ASP A 263 -11.48 7.57 12.81
C ASP A 263 -10.62 6.96 13.94
N ALA A 264 -9.46 6.37 13.60
CA ALA A 264 -8.49 5.77 14.52
C ALA A 264 -9.09 4.69 15.45
N ASN A 265 -9.98 3.85 14.91
CA ASN A 265 -10.60 2.79 15.69
C ASN A 265 -9.98 1.40 15.44
N ASN A 266 -8.95 1.31 14.60
CA ASN A 266 -8.23 0.11 14.16
C ASN A 266 -9.15 -0.91 13.47
N ARG A 267 -10.06 -0.43 12.64
CA ARG A 267 -10.99 -1.23 11.84
C ARG A 267 -11.26 -0.57 10.50
N PRO A 268 -11.54 -1.37 9.46
CA PRO A 268 -11.84 -0.84 8.14
C PRO A 268 -13.01 0.15 8.13
N ASP A 269 -12.75 1.36 7.70
CA ASP A 269 -13.73 2.38 7.44
C ASP A 269 -14.44 2.19 6.10
N ARG A 270 -15.62 2.80 5.94
CA ARG A 270 -16.31 2.82 4.66
C ARG A 270 -15.61 3.75 3.66
N GLY A 271 -15.52 3.31 2.42
CA GLY A 271 -14.98 4.12 1.32
C GLY A 271 -13.48 3.93 1.08
N GLY A 272 -12.85 2.93 1.71
CA GLY A 272 -11.46 2.56 1.45
C GLY A 272 -11.24 1.92 0.06
N THR A 273 -12.26 1.36 -0.57
CA THR A 273 -12.21 0.91 -1.97
C THR A 273 -13.59 0.93 -2.60
N ALA A 274 -13.63 1.10 -3.93
CA ALA A 274 -14.89 1.21 -4.68
C ALA A 274 -15.19 -0.06 -5.50
N VAL A 275 -14.31 -1.05 -5.52
CA VAL A 275 -14.39 -2.20 -6.41
C VAL A 275 -14.17 -3.52 -5.68
N THR A 276 -14.73 -4.59 -6.22
CA THR A 276 -14.66 -5.95 -5.67
C THR A 276 -14.19 -6.97 -6.72
N ASP A 277 -13.69 -6.49 -7.87
CA ASP A 277 -13.34 -7.34 -9.01
C ASP A 277 -11.82 -7.57 -9.16
N GLY A 278 -11.02 -7.08 -8.20
CA GLY A 278 -9.57 -7.19 -8.23
C GLY A 278 -8.85 -6.11 -9.05
N ASN A 279 -9.59 -5.15 -9.62
CA ASN A 279 -9.01 -4.08 -10.43
C ASN A 279 -9.15 -2.73 -9.71
N PHE A 280 -8.15 -2.38 -8.93
CA PHE A 280 -8.10 -1.16 -8.13
C PHE A 280 -7.47 -0.03 -8.96
N LEU A 281 -8.27 0.58 -9.84
CA LEU A 281 -7.80 1.52 -10.87
C LEU A 281 -8.24 2.96 -10.62
N THR A 282 -8.45 3.34 -9.36
CA THR A 282 -8.80 4.72 -9.01
C THR A 282 -7.63 5.65 -9.30
N ALA A 283 -7.91 6.73 -10.05
CA ALA A 283 -6.92 7.76 -10.34
C ALA A 283 -6.86 8.79 -9.20
N ALA A 284 -5.64 9.19 -8.84
CA ALA A 284 -5.39 10.22 -7.84
C ALA A 284 -5.74 11.62 -8.39
N ASP A 285 -6.31 12.46 -7.54
CA ASP A 285 -6.38 13.90 -7.74
C ASP A 285 -5.52 14.61 -6.67
N LEU A 286 -4.25 14.81 -7.00
CA LEU A 286 -3.29 15.45 -6.11
C LEU A 286 -3.54 16.97 -5.91
N THR A 287 -4.52 17.54 -6.60
CA THR A 287 -4.95 18.95 -6.40
C THR A 287 -6.08 19.08 -5.39
N ALA A 288 -6.64 17.95 -4.95
CA ALA A 288 -7.69 17.87 -3.95
C ALA A 288 -7.13 17.30 -2.62
N GLN A 289 -7.87 17.55 -1.53
CA GLN A 289 -7.50 16.97 -0.23
C GLN A 289 -7.42 15.42 -0.29
N PRO A 290 -6.45 14.79 0.39
CA PRO A 290 -6.36 13.33 0.50
C PRO A 290 -7.65 12.67 1.03
N SER A 291 -8.41 13.38 1.84
CA SER A 291 -9.68 12.92 2.42
C SER A 291 -10.85 12.83 1.44
N THR A 292 -10.69 13.17 0.16
CA THR A 292 -11.72 12.91 -0.87
C THR A 292 -11.88 11.40 -1.10
N SER A 293 -13.08 10.97 -1.47
CA SER A 293 -13.37 9.54 -1.66
C SER A 293 -12.49 8.87 -2.73
N GLY A 294 -12.07 9.60 -3.76
CA GLY A 294 -11.15 9.11 -4.78
C GLY A 294 -9.75 8.89 -4.19
N ASN A 295 -9.19 9.90 -3.53
CA ASN A 295 -7.85 9.82 -2.95
C ASN A 295 -7.77 8.79 -1.81
N ARG A 296 -8.82 8.63 -0.98
CA ARG A 296 -8.89 7.55 0.01
C ARG A 296 -8.78 6.16 -0.61
N ALA A 297 -9.46 5.92 -1.74
CA ALA A 297 -9.32 4.67 -2.45
C ALA A 297 -7.90 4.49 -3.05
N VAL A 298 -7.25 5.59 -3.48
CA VAL A 298 -5.86 5.56 -3.94
C VAL A 298 -4.91 5.23 -2.80
N ALA A 299 -5.09 5.82 -1.61
CA ALA A 299 -4.31 5.52 -0.41
C ALA A 299 -4.30 4.02 -0.10
N VAL A 300 -5.48 3.42 0.03
CA VAL A 300 -5.63 1.98 0.33
C VAL A 300 -5.00 1.09 -0.76
N GLN A 301 -5.23 1.40 -2.05
CA GLN A 301 -4.66 0.59 -3.13
C GLN A 301 -3.15 0.73 -3.22
N ASN A 302 -2.59 1.92 -2.96
CA ASN A 302 -1.14 2.15 -2.97
C ASN A 302 -0.46 1.44 -1.78
N LEU A 303 -1.03 1.57 -0.59
CA LEU A 303 -0.53 0.93 0.61
C LEU A 303 -0.56 -0.60 0.51
N PHE A 304 -1.64 -1.18 -0.06
CA PHE A 304 -1.70 -2.61 -0.36
C PHE A 304 -0.59 -3.04 -1.31
N TYR A 305 -0.37 -2.29 -2.40
CA TYR A 305 0.66 -2.57 -3.39
C TYR A 305 2.06 -2.53 -2.78
N LEU A 306 2.42 -1.44 -2.09
CA LEU A 306 3.78 -1.27 -1.54
C LEU A 306 4.11 -2.33 -0.48
N ASN A 307 3.16 -2.68 0.39
CA ASN A 307 3.36 -3.76 1.36
C ASN A 307 3.60 -5.12 0.70
N ASN A 308 2.90 -5.43 -0.38
CA ASN A 308 3.13 -6.68 -1.12
C ASN A 308 4.46 -6.67 -1.88
N VAL A 309 4.85 -5.54 -2.46
CA VAL A 309 6.16 -5.42 -3.15
C VAL A 309 7.31 -5.68 -2.19
N ILE A 310 7.30 -5.04 -1.03
CA ILE A 310 8.39 -5.21 -0.06
C ILE A 310 8.37 -6.60 0.57
N HIS A 311 7.18 -7.20 0.81
CA HIS A 311 7.05 -8.58 1.24
C HIS A 311 7.74 -9.54 0.25
N ASP A 312 7.39 -9.46 -1.03
CA ASP A 312 7.90 -10.38 -2.05
C ASP A 312 9.41 -10.21 -2.25
N VAL A 313 9.93 -8.97 -2.20
CA VAL A 313 11.36 -8.71 -2.23
C VAL A 313 12.07 -9.34 -1.03
N LEU A 314 11.62 -9.08 0.18
CA LEU A 314 12.26 -9.60 1.38
C LEU A 314 12.15 -11.12 1.51
N TYR A 315 11.07 -11.72 1.00
CA TYR A 315 10.87 -13.16 0.95
C TYR A 315 12.01 -13.87 0.22
N VAL A 316 12.37 -13.40 -0.98
CA VAL A 316 13.44 -14.02 -1.78
C VAL A 316 14.83 -13.80 -1.18
N HIS A 317 14.96 -12.87 -0.23
CA HIS A 317 16.20 -12.58 0.50
C HIS A 317 16.24 -13.21 1.90
N GLY A 318 15.28 -14.09 2.25
CA GLY A 318 15.32 -14.90 3.46
C GLY A 318 14.37 -14.48 4.58
N PHE A 319 13.55 -13.44 4.40
CA PHE A 319 12.44 -13.16 5.31
C PHE A 319 11.19 -13.92 4.86
N ASP A 320 11.30 -15.26 4.92
CA ASP A 320 10.25 -16.21 4.56
C ASP A 320 9.42 -16.66 5.77
N GLU A 321 8.57 -17.65 5.57
CA GLU A 321 7.68 -18.18 6.62
C GLU A 321 8.47 -18.73 7.83
N ALA A 322 9.64 -19.33 7.60
CA ALA A 322 10.47 -19.88 8.68
C ALA A 322 11.16 -18.77 9.49
N ALA A 323 11.40 -17.63 8.88
CA ALA A 323 11.92 -16.43 9.53
C ALA A 323 10.84 -15.60 10.24
N GLY A 324 9.56 -16.00 10.12
CA GLY A 324 8.43 -15.31 10.76
C GLY A 324 7.98 -14.07 10.01
N ASN A 325 7.94 -14.13 8.67
CA ASN A 325 7.35 -13.10 7.83
C ASN A 325 5.84 -12.92 8.11
N PHE A 326 5.20 -12.00 7.41
CA PHE A 326 3.81 -11.62 7.67
C PHE A 326 2.88 -12.24 6.64
N GLN A 327 2.18 -13.34 7.01
CA GLN A 327 1.27 -14.05 6.13
C GLN A 327 0.09 -14.65 6.90
N ASP A 328 -1.10 -14.64 6.29
CA ASP A 328 -2.26 -15.37 6.82
C ASP A 328 -2.13 -16.88 6.69
N SER A 329 -1.57 -17.35 5.59
CA SER A 329 -1.24 -18.74 5.36
C SER A 329 0.23 -18.89 4.99
N ASN A 330 0.93 -19.75 5.70
CA ASN A 330 2.33 -20.11 5.45
C ASN A 330 2.46 -21.33 4.53
N PHE A 331 1.38 -21.83 3.97
CA PHE A 331 1.36 -22.97 3.04
C PHE A 331 2.10 -24.21 3.56
N GLY A 332 2.23 -24.34 4.90
CA GLY A 332 2.94 -25.43 5.57
C GLY A 332 4.48 -25.34 5.49
N ARG A 333 5.05 -24.16 5.22
CA ARG A 333 6.51 -23.95 5.04
C ARG A 333 7.24 -23.54 6.32
N GLY A 334 6.57 -23.42 7.45
CA GLY A 334 7.15 -23.02 8.74
C GLY A 334 6.49 -21.78 9.31
N GLY A 335 7.08 -21.22 10.38
CA GLY A 335 6.52 -20.06 11.06
C GLY A 335 5.11 -20.29 11.63
N LYS A 336 4.42 -19.20 11.97
CA LYS A 336 3.01 -19.22 12.39
C LYS A 336 2.18 -18.41 11.43
N GLU A 337 0.99 -18.91 11.15
CA GLU A 337 0.00 -18.30 10.28
C GLU A 337 -0.85 -17.26 11.00
N ARG A 338 -1.65 -16.48 10.22
CA ARG A 338 -2.64 -15.48 10.66
C ARG A 338 -2.00 -14.22 11.19
N ASP A 339 -1.02 -13.74 10.50
CA ASP A 339 -0.29 -12.53 10.86
C ASP A 339 0.07 -11.63 9.67
N SER A 340 -0.76 -11.65 8.62
CA SER A 340 -0.71 -10.63 7.58
C SER A 340 -0.73 -9.21 8.17
N VAL A 341 -0.09 -8.26 7.51
CA VAL A 341 -0.01 -6.87 7.98
C VAL A 341 -1.40 -6.22 7.94
N ASN A 342 -1.85 -5.65 9.04
CA ASN A 342 -2.94 -4.68 9.04
C ASN A 342 -2.37 -3.30 8.69
N ALA A 343 -2.60 -2.86 7.47
CA ALA A 343 -2.09 -1.60 6.94
C ALA A 343 -3.19 -0.54 6.91
N GLU A 344 -3.10 0.43 7.82
CA GLU A 344 -4.11 1.46 8.11
C GLU A 344 -3.77 2.73 7.32
N ALA A 345 -4.51 2.96 6.23
CA ALA A 345 -4.34 4.12 5.38
C ALA A 345 -5.03 5.36 5.97
N GLN A 346 -4.39 6.51 5.86
CA GLN A 346 -4.86 7.81 6.37
C GLN A 346 -5.39 7.69 7.81
N ASP A 347 -4.68 6.97 8.67
CA ASP A 347 -5.08 6.75 10.06
C ASP A 347 -5.25 8.09 10.80
N GLY A 348 -6.38 8.23 11.48
CA GLY A 348 -6.74 9.45 12.20
C GLY A 348 -6.02 9.63 13.54
N GLY A 349 -5.13 8.71 13.92
CA GLY A 349 -4.40 8.72 15.20
C GLY A 349 -3.29 9.76 15.29
N GLY A 350 -2.83 10.30 14.15
CA GLY A 350 -1.76 11.29 14.11
C GLY A 350 -1.65 12.06 12.82
N THR A 351 -0.60 12.87 12.71
CA THR A 351 -0.13 13.54 11.48
C THR A 351 1.38 13.62 11.48
N ASP A 352 1.98 13.80 10.30
CA ASP A 352 3.42 14.05 10.15
C ASP A 352 4.29 12.92 10.70
N ASN A 353 3.81 11.71 10.59
CA ASN A 353 4.47 10.50 11.07
C ASN A 353 3.87 9.24 10.41
N ALA A 354 4.45 8.08 10.73
CA ALA A 354 3.92 6.75 10.52
C ALA A 354 4.43 5.85 11.67
N ASN A 355 3.95 4.62 11.80
CA ASN A 355 4.53 3.66 12.74
C ASN A 355 4.19 2.21 12.38
N PHE A 356 5.03 1.27 12.86
CA PHE A 356 4.82 -0.16 12.71
C PHE A 356 4.93 -0.88 14.04
N ALA A 357 3.84 -1.48 14.49
CA ALA A 357 3.81 -2.30 15.71
C ALA A 357 3.99 -3.77 15.36
N THR A 358 5.08 -4.39 15.86
CA THR A 358 5.46 -5.78 15.56
C THR A 358 5.21 -6.71 16.74
N PRO A 359 4.08 -7.45 16.79
CA PRO A 359 3.88 -8.51 17.80
C PRO A 359 4.69 -9.76 17.45
N THR A 360 4.67 -10.74 18.36
CA THR A 360 5.29 -12.06 18.12
C THR A 360 4.62 -12.77 16.95
N ASP A 361 5.38 -13.60 16.24
CA ASP A 361 4.95 -14.47 15.15
C ASP A 361 3.61 -15.20 15.44
N GLY A 362 2.69 -15.20 14.48
CA GLY A 362 1.30 -15.67 14.60
C GLY A 362 0.32 -14.62 15.13
N ARG A 363 0.69 -13.35 15.13
CA ARG A 363 -0.19 -12.20 15.42
C ARG A 363 0.09 -11.09 14.42
N SER A 364 -0.96 -10.58 13.81
CA SER A 364 -0.87 -9.52 12.79
C SER A 364 -0.17 -8.27 13.32
N PRO A 365 0.89 -7.80 12.65
CA PRO A 365 1.44 -6.48 12.88
C PRO A 365 0.47 -5.41 12.38
N ARG A 366 0.75 -4.16 12.77
CA ARG A 366 -0.04 -3.00 12.36
C ARG A 366 0.88 -1.89 11.86
N MET A 367 0.64 -1.45 10.65
CA MET A 367 1.24 -0.28 10.04
C MET A 367 0.21 0.84 10.03
N GLN A 368 0.51 1.99 10.63
CA GLN A 368 -0.34 3.19 10.62
C GLN A 368 0.33 4.26 9.78
N MET A 369 -0.33 4.65 8.70
CA MET A 369 0.14 5.70 7.80
C MET A 369 -0.71 6.95 7.98
N TYR A 370 -0.06 8.07 8.26
CA TYR A 370 -0.76 9.32 8.55
C TYR A 370 -0.75 10.29 7.38
N LEU A 371 -1.66 11.25 7.46
CA LEU A 371 -1.59 12.44 6.62
C LEU A 371 -0.52 13.39 7.16
N TRP A 372 0.20 14.05 6.27
CA TRP A 372 1.23 15.04 6.60
C TRP A 372 0.75 16.44 6.30
N ASN A 373 1.18 17.41 7.10
CA ASN A 373 0.96 18.80 6.78
C ASN A 373 1.75 19.16 5.50
N GLY A 374 1.06 19.78 4.55
CA GLY A 374 1.70 20.27 3.33
C GLY A 374 2.63 21.45 3.61
N PRO A 375 3.26 22.00 2.55
CA PRO A 375 4.26 23.08 2.68
C PRO A 375 3.67 24.40 3.25
N VAL A 376 2.36 24.53 3.27
CA VAL A 376 1.67 25.67 3.87
C VAL A 376 1.16 25.27 5.25
N PRO A 377 1.66 25.86 6.33
CA PRO A 377 1.24 25.50 7.68
C PRO A 377 -0.27 25.70 7.89
N PRO A 378 -0.94 24.83 8.67
CA PRO A 378 -2.40 24.88 8.85
C PRO A 378 -2.90 26.00 9.76
N LEU A 379 -1.98 26.65 10.50
CA LEU A 379 -2.29 27.72 11.44
C LEU A 379 -1.64 29.03 11.01
N GLU A 380 -2.21 30.13 11.47
CA GLU A 380 -1.68 31.47 11.26
C GLU A 380 -1.95 32.38 12.47
N VAL A 381 -1.10 33.37 12.60
CA VAL A 381 -1.33 34.53 13.44
C VAL A 381 -1.62 35.73 12.52
N VAL A 382 -2.86 36.16 12.46
CA VAL A 382 -3.25 37.35 11.71
C VAL A 382 -3.08 38.56 12.58
N VAL A 383 -2.11 39.40 12.27
CA VAL A 383 -1.90 40.70 12.96
C VAL A 383 -2.89 41.71 12.42
N ASN A 384 -3.80 42.16 13.28
CA ASN A 384 -4.86 43.12 12.97
C ASN A 384 -4.38 44.58 13.08
N ALA A 385 -3.45 44.85 14.02
CA ALA A 385 -2.84 46.15 14.29
C ALA A 385 -1.44 45.97 14.87
N PRO A 386 -0.54 46.96 14.74
CA PRO A 386 -0.67 48.21 13.95
C PRO A 386 -0.52 47.93 12.44
N ALA A 387 -1.01 48.83 11.60
CA ALA A 387 -1.02 48.68 10.14
C ALA A 387 0.36 48.40 9.51
N GLY A 388 1.44 48.85 10.15
CA GLY A 388 2.80 48.68 9.63
C GLY A 388 3.31 47.22 9.65
N ILE A 389 2.70 46.34 10.43
CA ILE A 389 3.01 44.91 10.52
C ILE A 389 1.76 44.05 10.34
N ALA A 390 0.62 44.64 9.91
CA ALA A 390 -0.61 43.87 9.70
C ALA A 390 -0.44 42.88 8.54
N GLY A 391 -0.93 41.65 8.75
CA GLY A 391 -0.80 40.57 7.79
C GLY A 391 -0.95 39.19 8.44
N SER A 392 -0.82 38.17 7.64
CA SER A 392 -0.83 36.77 8.08
C SER A 392 0.62 36.28 8.26
N TYR A 393 0.87 35.67 9.37
CA TYR A 393 2.15 35.06 9.77
C TYR A 393 1.90 33.55 9.96
N ASP A 394 2.68 32.73 9.31
CA ASP A 394 2.57 31.29 9.41
C ASP A 394 2.87 30.82 10.85
N ALA A 395 2.12 29.80 11.29
CA ALA A 395 2.25 29.29 12.64
C ALA A 395 2.15 27.77 12.68
N ALA A 396 2.92 27.14 13.58
CA ALA A 396 2.81 25.74 13.93
C ALA A 396 2.04 25.57 15.25
N GLY A 397 1.42 24.41 15.47
CA GLY A 397 0.61 24.11 16.63
C GLY A 397 1.40 23.57 17.82
N ALA A 398 0.67 22.97 18.77
CA ALA A 398 1.21 22.26 19.91
C ALA A 398 0.45 20.93 20.10
N GLU A 399 1.13 19.91 20.60
CA GLU A 399 0.54 18.60 20.96
C GLU A 399 -0.27 18.66 22.26
N PHE A 400 -0.32 19.81 22.88
CA PHE A 400 -1.00 20.03 24.14
C PHE A 400 -1.95 21.24 24.07
N GLY A 401 -2.94 21.27 24.96
CA GLY A 401 -3.96 22.32 24.99
C GLY A 401 -5.03 22.14 23.90
N PRO A 402 -6.02 23.05 23.85
CA PRO A 402 -7.09 22.96 22.85
C PRO A 402 -6.64 23.42 21.48
N SER A 403 -7.13 22.73 20.43
CA SER A 403 -6.92 23.11 19.03
C SER A 403 -7.60 24.43 18.67
N LEU A 404 -6.99 25.21 17.80
CA LEU A 404 -7.57 26.44 17.24
C LEU A 404 -8.65 26.13 16.20
N THR A 405 -9.71 26.93 16.19
CA THR A 405 -10.75 26.93 15.16
C THR A 405 -10.45 27.98 14.08
N THR A 406 -11.21 28.02 12.99
CA THR A 406 -11.12 29.07 11.97
C THR A 406 -11.52 30.44 12.49
N ALA A 407 -12.37 30.52 13.51
CA ALA A 407 -12.66 31.78 14.23
C ALA A 407 -11.48 32.25 15.07
N GLY A 408 -10.75 31.30 15.65
CA GLY A 408 -9.55 31.55 16.42
C GLY A 408 -9.76 32.29 17.76
N VAL A 409 -8.63 32.81 18.29
CA VAL A 409 -8.61 33.63 19.49
C VAL A 409 -8.00 34.98 19.13
N THR A 410 -8.77 36.05 19.35
CA THR A 410 -8.35 37.43 19.08
C THR A 410 -8.04 38.18 20.39
N GLY A 411 -6.95 38.93 20.41
CA GLY A 411 -6.59 39.73 21.58
C GLY A 411 -5.38 40.64 21.33
N ASP A 412 -5.16 41.56 22.28
CA ASP A 412 -3.89 42.31 22.30
C ASP A 412 -2.74 41.37 22.63
N VAL A 413 -1.65 41.48 21.91
CA VAL A 413 -0.45 40.66 22.12
C VAL A 413 0.48 41.42 23.10
N LEU A 414 0.87 40.75 24.17
CA LEU A 414 1.79 41.32 25.17
C LEU A 414 2.95 40.36 25.38
N LEU A 415 4.19 40.88 25.19
CA LEU A 415 5.40 40.17 25.56
C LEU A 415 5.40 39.94 27.07
N VAL A 416 5.63 38.70 27.50
CA VAL A 416 5.67 38.36 28.92
C VAL A 416 6.90 38.99 29.59
N ASP A 417 6.80 39.19 30.91
CA ASP A 417 7.89 39.49 31.79
C ASP A 417 7.74 38.63 33.05
N ASP A 418 8.64 37.67 33.23
CA ASP A 418 8.68 36.79 34.42
C ASP A 418 9.75 37.19 35.44
N GLY A 419 10.49 38.27 35.14
CA GLY A 419 11.35 38.96 36.08
C GLY A 419 12.70 38.31 36.38
N THR A 420 12.99 37.12 35.81
CA THR A 420 14.22 36.37 36.10
C THR A 420 14.84 35.78 34.82
N GLY A 421 16.14 35.55 34.81
CA GLY A 421 16.83 34.92 33.69
C GLY A 421 16.65 35.65 32.37
N THR A 422 16.07 34.96 31.39
CA THR A 422 15.56 35.56 30.15
C THR A 422 14.12 36.00 30.40
N ALA A 423 13.90 37.15 30.96
CA ALA A 423 12.59 37.62 31.46
C ALA A 423 11.39 37.49 30.50
N THR A 424 11.64 37.15 29.22
CA THR A 424 10.62 37.02 28.18
C THR A 424 10.31 35.56 27.79
N ASP A 425 10.96 34.60 28.47
CA ASP A 425 10.79 33.19 28.07
C ASP A 425 9.62 32.47 28.77
N GLY A 426 9.03 33.05 29.82
CA GLY A 426 7.87 32.55 30.54
C GLY A 426 8.15 31.28 31.33
N CYS A 427 9.40 30.99 31.69
CA CYS A 427 9.76 29.80 32.46
C CYS A 427 9.39 29.93 33.93
N GLU A 428 9.27 31.14 34.46
CA GLU A 428 8.80 31.47 35.79
C GLU A 428 7.41 32.12 35.77
N ALA A 429 6.89 32.49 36.92
CA ALA A 429 5.57 33.11 37.02
C ALA A 429 5.57 34.50 36.35
N VAL A 430 4.69 34.66 35.36
CA VAL A 430 4.54 35.92 34.61
C VAL A 430 4.10 37.04 35.56
N GLN A 431 4.82 38.14 35.55
CA GLN A 431 4.63 39.30 36.49
C GLN A 431 3.81 40.42 35.86
N ASN A 432 3.82 40.58 34.54
CA ASN A 432 3.08 41.63 33.85
C ASN A 432 1.62 41.23 33.52
N ALA A 433 0.79 42.21 33.17
CA ALA A 433 -0.67 42.05 33.05
C ALA A 433 -1.10 41.42 31.71
N VAL A 434 -0.88 40.13 31.53
CA VAL A 434 -1.29 39.37 30.34
C VAL A 434 -2.77 38.86 30.43
N SER A 435 -3.47 39.11 31.50
CA SER A 435 -4.85 38.64 31.70
C SER A 435 -5.79 39.16 30.61
N GLY A 436 -6.53 38.24 29.96
CA GLY A 436 -7.42 38.53 28.84
C GLY A 436 -6.69 38.84 27.52
N ARG A 437 -5.37 38.64 27.44
CA ARG A 437 -4.52 38.95 26.28
C ARG A 437 -3.88 37.70 25.74
N ILE A 438 -3.30 37.81 24.56
CA ILE A 438 -2.42 36.78 23.97
C ILE A 438 -1.01 37.03 24.52
N ALA A 439 -0.45 36.06 25.23
CA ALA A 439 0.91 36.13 25.74
C ALA A 439 1.91 35.81 24.62
N LEU A 440 2.90 36.67 24.40
CA LEU A 440 4.04 36.38 23.52
C LEU A 440 5.22 35.97 24.41
N VAL A 441 5.81 34.80 24.13
CA VAL A 441 6.94 34.25 24.90
C VAL A 441 8.07 33.84 23.97
N ASP A 442 9.31 33.88 24.43
CA ASP A 442 10.45 33.36 23.69
C ASP A 442 10.63 31.85 23.92
N ARG A 443 11.06 31.13 22.90
CA ARG A 443 11.54 29.75 23.02
C ARG A 443 12.85 29.73 23.81
N GLY A 444 13.06 28.65 24.59
CA GLY A 444 14.29 28.41 25.35
C GLY A 444 14.03 28.35 26.86
N GLY A 445 15.04 27.98 27.63
CA GLY A 445 15.01 27.94 29.10
C GLY A 445 14.24 26.74 29.69
N CYS A 446 13.03 26.44 29.26
CA CYS A 446 12.21 25.38 29.80
C CYS A 446 11.23 24.80 28.74
N ASN A 447 10.52 23.75 29.10
CA ASN A 447 9.56 23.07 28.21
C ASN A 447 8.40 24.00 27.82
N PHE A 448 7.86 23.84 26.61
CA PHE A 448 6.74 24.63 26.10
C PHE A 448 5.52 24.56 27.01
N THR A 449 5.22 23.41 27.60
CA THR A 449 4.10 23.23 28.54
C THR A 449 4.23 24.09 29.79
N VAL A 450 5.47 24.32 30.28
CA VAL A 450 5.72 25.21 31.44
C VAL A 450 5.40 26.65 31.08
N LYS A 451 5.87 27.15 29.93
CA LYS A 451 5.61 28.52 29.44
C LYS A 451 4.10 28.76 29.31
N VAL A 452 3.38 27.82 28.71
CA VAL A 452 1.93 27.98 28.50
C VAL A 452 1.16 27.89 29.82
N LEU A 453 1.56 27.01 30.75
CA LEU A 453 0.94 26.98 32.09
C LEU A 453 1.15 28.28 32.86
N ASN A 454 2.36 28.89 32.82
CA ASN A 454 2.67 30.15 33.50
C ASN A 454 1.85 31.30 32.90
N ALA A 455 1.77 31.39 31.55
CA ALA A 455 0.93 32.37 30.88
C ALA A 455 -0.57 32.17 31.19
N GLN A 456 -1.04 30.95 31.22
CA GLN A 456 -2.42 30.60 31.58
C GLN A 456 -2.71 31.01 33.05
N ALA A 457 -1.79 30.72 33.96
CA ALA A 457 -1.95 31.08 35.37
C ALA A 457 -2.03 32.61 35.57
N ALA A 458 -1.38 33.36 34.71
CA ALA A 458 -1.47 34.83 34.67
C ALA A 458 -2.72 35.34 33.91
N GLY A 459 -3.58 34.44 33.42
CA GLY A 459 -4.86 34.78 32.79
C GLY A 459 -4.80 35.05 31.28
N ALA A 460 -3.72 34.68 30.60
CA ALA A 460 -3.68 34.74 29.13
C ALA A 460 -4.76 33.87 28.48
N VAL A 461 -5.26 34.30 27.33
CA VAL A 461 -6.31 33.56 26.54
C VAL A 461 -5.72 32.70 25.45
N ALA A 462 -4.49 32.96 25.03
CA ALA A 462 -3.70 32.13 24.10
C ALA A 462 -2.21 32.46 24.30
N VAL A 463 -1.32 31.63 23.78
CA VAL A 463 0.12 31.86 23.79
C VAL A 463 0.68 31.80 22.37
N ILE A 464 1.50 32.80 22.02
CA ILE A 464 2.36 32.78 20.84
C ILE A 464 3.79 32.60 21.33
N VAL A 465 4.43 31.51 20.90
CA VAL A 465 5.85 31.24 21.15
C VAL A 465 6.65 31.72 19.95
N ALA A 466 7.57 32.67 20.16
CA ALA A 466 8.54 33.08 19.15
C ALA A 466 9.71 32.09 19.13
N ASN A 467 9.99 31.47 18.00
CA ASN A 467 11.17 30.63 17.85
C ASN A 467 12.45 31.49 18.08
N ASN A 468 13.53 30.86 18.54
CA ASN A 468 14.79 31.55 18.87
C ASN A 468 15.95 31.21 17.92
N GLN A 469 15.70 30.39 16.89
CA GLN A 469 16.70 30.01 15.89
C GLN A 469 16.02 29.60 14.57
N GLY A 470 16.82 29.54 13.50
CA GLY A 470 16.34 29.02 12.19
C GLY A 470 15.62 30.07 11.34
N GLY A 471 15.66 31.38 11.67
CA GLY A 471 15.06 32.44 10.86
C GLY A 471 13.55 32.29 10.68
N ASP A 472 13.11 31.73 9.56
CA ASP A 472 11.70 31.54 9.25
C ASP A 472 11.16 30.13 9.65
N ALA A 473 12.00 29.28 10.24
CA ALA A 473 11.59 27.91 10.62
C ALA A 473 10.57 27.91 11.77
N ILE A 474 9.54 27.09 11.62
CA ILE A 474 8.54 26.79 12.65
C ILE A 474 8.38 25.25 12.75
N PHE A 475 7.89 24.78 13.90
CA PHE A 475 7.62 23.34 14.10
C PHE A 475 6.54 23.14 15.16
N THR A 476 5.89 21.99 15.16
CA THR A 476 4.90 21.62 16.18
C THR A 476 5.57 21.47 17.55
N MET A 477 5.04 22.15 18.54
CA MET A 477 5.59 22.14 19.91
C MET A 477 5.19 20.86 20.63
N GLY A 478 6.16 20.00 20.93
CA GLY A 478 5.97 18.75 21.67
C GLY A 478 5.66 18.94 23.15
N GLY A 479 5.02 17.93 23.75
CA GLY A 479 4.77 17.82 25.18
C GLY A 479 3.37 17.40 25.55
N THR A 480 3.20 16.86 26.75
CA THR A 480 1.89 16.44 27.29
C THR A 480 1.61 17.12 28.62
N GLU A 481 0.54 17.94 28.70
CA GLU A 481 0.07 18.56 29.94
C GLU A 481 -1.47 18.77 29.90
N ARG A 482 -2.17 17.98 30.66
CA ARG A 482 -3.64 17.98 30.70
C ARG A 482 -4.27 19.17 31.39
N LYS A 483 -3.51 20.01 32.08
CA LYS A 483 -3.99 21.23 32.77
C LYS A 483 -4.05 22.44 31.85
N ILE A 484 -3.45 22.39 30.68
CA ILE A 484 -3.49 23.49 29.71
C ILE A 484 -4.88 23.56 29.11
N ARG A 485 -5.49 24.73 29.16
CA ARG A 485 -6.85 25.05 28.69
C ARG A 485 -6.90 26.15 27.65
N ILE A 486 -5.77 26.75 27.32
CA ILE A 486 -5.64 27.79 26.30
C ILE A 486 -4.81 27.27 25.13
N PRO A 487 -5.10 27.69 23.88
CA PRO A 487 -4.30 27.26 22.73
C PRO A 487 -2.94 27.92 22.71
N ALA A 488 -1.96 27.25 22.09
CA ALA A 488 -0.63 27.78 21.87
C ALA A 488 -0.19 27.54 20.42
N VAL A 489 0.52 28.51 19.85
CA VAL A 489 1.12 28.42 18.51
C VAL A 489 2.56 28.91 18.56
N MET A 490 3.40 28.39 17.65
CA MET A 490 4.75 28.88 17.41
C MET A 490 4.78 29.67 16.11
N ILE A 491 5.42 30.82 16.14
CA ILE A 491 5.79 31.61 14.97
C ILE A 491 7.31 31.60 14.78
N SER A 492 7.78 31.99 13.61
CA SER A 492 9.19 32.05 13.28
C SER A 492 9.99 33.03 14.18
N GLN A 493 11.31 32.90 14.15
CA GLN A 493 12.19 33.85 14.83
C GLN A 493 12.05 35.28 14.26
N ASN A 494 11.95 35.38 12.92
CA ASN A 494 11.82 36.65 12.22
C ASN A 494 10.48 37.35 12.54
N ASP A 495 9.39 36.55 12.54
CA ASP A 495 8.06 37.08 12.89
C ASP A 495 7.97 37.45 14.36
N GLY A 496 8.55 36.65 15.24
CA GLY A 496 8.66 36.97 16.66
C GLY A 496 9.42 38.29 16.93
N ALA A 497 10.50 38.52 16.19
CA ALA A 497 11.23 39.80 16.26
C ALA A 497 10.36 40.99 15.79
N THR A 498 9.59 40.79 14.71
CA THR A 498 8.65 41.78 14.18
C THR A 498 7.58 42.14 15.20
N LEU A 499 6.93 41.14 15.82
CA LEU A 499 5.90 41.38 16.84
C LEU A 499 6.46 42.07 18.10
N LYS A 500 7.66 41.68 18.55
CA LYS A 500 8.33 42.26 19.71
C LYS A 500 8.78 43.72 19.48
N GLY A 501 9.13 44.06 18.23
CA GLY A 501 9.52 45.42 17.83
C GLY A 501 8.38 46.42 17.72
N ALA A 502 7.11 45.94 17.71
CA ALA A 502 5.95 46.80 17.52
C ALA A 502 5.20 47.08 18.84
N THR A 503 4.49 48.18 18.87
CA THR A 503 3.62 48.54 20.00
C THR A 503 2.16 48.49 19.62
N GLY A 504 1.28 48.09 20.55
CA GLY A 504 -0.16 48.01 20.32
C GLY A 504 -0.53 46.91 19.37
N VAL A 505 0.17 45.77 19.41
CA VAL A 505 -0.12 44.59 18.55
C VAL A 505 -1.42 43.97 19.00
N ASN A 506 -2.36 43.81 18.06
CA ASN A 506 -3.56 43.03 18.20
C ASN A 506 -3.55 41.95 17.14
N ALA A 507 -3.80 40.70 17.52
CA ALA A 507 -3.72 39.58 16.60
C ALA A 507 -4.82 38.54 16.83
N THR A 508 -5.07 37.70 15.83
CA THR A 508 -5.91 36.54 15.88
C THR A 508 -5.09 35.30 15.57
N ALA A 509 -4.91 34.40 16.54
CA ALA A 509 -4.36 33.08 16.30
C ALA A 509 -5.49 32.15 15.87
N ARG A 510 -5.39 31.52 14.68
CA ARG A 510 -6.48 30.73 14.13
C ARG A 510 -6.01 29.63 13.17
N ARG A 511 -6.91 28.71 12.85
CA ARG A 511 -6.73 27.78 11.71
C ARG A 511 -7.06 28.47 10.40
N LYS A 512 -6.27 28.25 9.37
CA LYS A 512 -6.50 28.80 8.02
C LYS A 512 -7.81 28.25 7.42
N ASP A 513 -8.46 29.08 6.61
CA ASP A 513 -9.65 28.74 5.84
C ASP A 513 -9.53 29.35 4.44
N PRO A 514 -9.53 28.56 3.34
CA PRO A 514 -9.65 27.10 3.32
C PRO A 514 -8.43 26.43 3.96
N ALA A 515 -8.65 25.19 4.47
CA ALA A 515 -7.55 24.40 5.00
C ALA A 515 -6.50 24.13 3.90
N PRO A 516 -5.19 24.27 4.19
CA PRO A 516 -4.15 23.92 3.26
C PRO A 516 -4.24 22.47 2.82
N LEU A 517 -3.71 22.18 1.63
CA LEU A 517 -3.65 20.80 1.11
C LEU A 517 -2.69 19.98 1.98
N MET A 518 -3.18 18.85 2.47
CA MET A 518 -2.35 17.86 3.16
C MET A 518 -1.69 16.92 2.15
N VAL A 519 -0.67 16.20 2.58
CA VAL A 519 0.04 15.19 1.80
C VAL A 519 -0.28 13.82 2.38
N ASP A 520 -0.42 12.84 1.52
CA ASP A 520 -0.78 11.48 1.90
C ASP A 520 0.47 10.60 2.00
N GLY A 521 0.83 10.18 3.22
CA GLY A 521 1.99 9.32 3.48
C GLY A 521 1.86 7.91 2.86
N ASP A 522 0.64 7.45 2.58
CA ASP A 522 0.39 6.17 1.91
C ASP A 522 0.97 6.10 0.49
N LEU A 523 1.24 7.26 -0.11
CA LEU A 523 1.75 7.38 -1.48
C LEU A 523 3.28 7.47 -1.55
N ASP A 524 3.97 7.50 -0.41
CA ASP A 524 5.42 7.61 -0.30
C ASP A 524 6.03 6.25 0.05
N SER A 525 6.70 5.62 -0.93
CA SER A 525 7.29 4.30 -0.74
C SER A 525 8.44 4.30 0.27
N ASP A 526 9.15 5.42 0.44
CA ASP A 526 10.21 5.51 1.44
C ASP A 526 9.65 5.30 2.84
N VAL A 527 8.53 5.98 3.17
CA VAL A 527 7.88 5.85 4.46
C VAL A 527 7.30 4.45 4.65
N VAL A 528 6.61 3.89 3.63
CA VAL A 528 6.04 2.53 3.72
C VAL A 528 7.11 1.47 3.90
N PHE A 529 8.23 1.55 3.16
CA PHE A 529 9.33 0.58 3.27
C PHE A 529 10.10 0.75 4.58
N HIS A 530 10.26 1.97 5.08
CA HIS A 530 10.82 2.24 6.40
C HIS A 530 9.99 1.55 7.49
N GLU A 531 8.67 1.74 7.49
CA GLU A 531 7.79 1.12 8.48
C GLU A 531 7.84 -0.41 8.43
N TYR A 532 7.85 -0.99 7.22
CA TYR A 532 8.00 -2.43 7.06
C TYR A 532 9.36 -2.94 7.59
N GLY A 533 10.40 -2.12 7.50
CA GLY A 533 11.74 -2.39 8.03
C GLY A 533 11.75 -2.61 9.55
N HIS A 534 10.90 -1.91 10.31
CA HIS A 534 10.70 -2.18 11.73
C HIS A 534 10.16 -3.60 11.96
N GLY A 535 9.18 -4.03 11.14
CA GLY A 535 8.66 -5.38 11.15
C GLY A 535 9.74 -6.43 10.94
N LEU A 536 10.57 -6.23 9.93
CA LEU A 536 11.71 -7.10 9.59
C LEU A 536 12.68 -7.22 10.77
N THR A 537 13.19 -6.12 11.31
CA THR A 537 14.21 -6.13 12.37
C THR A 537 13.68 -6.75 13.66
N TRP A 538 12.44 -6.45 14.07
CA TRP A 538 11.82 -7.06 15.24
C TRP A 538 11.61 -8.57 15.11
N ARG A 539 11.26 -9.09 13.92
CA ARG A 539 11.06 -10.52 13.69
C ARG A 539 12.39 -11.26 13.58
N MET A 540 13.36 -10.73 12.86
CA MET A 540 14.64 -11.40 12.58
C MET A 540 15.61 -11.34 13.76
N ILE A 541 15.72 -10.18 14.45
CA ILE A 541 16.67 -9.96 15.54
C ILE A 541 16.02 -10.26 16.90
N GLY A 542 14.71 -10.02 17.04
CA GLY A 542 13.91 -10.39 18.19
C GLY A 542 13.83 -9.35 19.31
N GLY A 543 14.69 -8.34 19.38
CA GLY A 543 14.59 -7.25 20.34
C GLY A 543 15.31 -6.01 19.86
N MET A 544 14.54 -4.93 19.68
CA MET A 544 15.02 -3.64 19.15
C MET A 544 14.78 -2.50 20.16
N SER A 545 14.63 -2.85 21.45
CA SER A 545 14.40 -1.86 22.50
C SER A 545 15.71 -1.29 23.02
N GLY A 546 15.71 -0.03 23.38
CA GLY A 546 16.85 0.70 23.94
C GLY A 546 17.50 1.63 22.92
N PRO A 547 18.37 2.54 23.39
CA PRO A 547 18.84 3.66 22.55
C PRO A 547 19.68 3.22 21.34
N LEU A 548 20.63 2.27 21.51
CA LEU A 548 21.44 1.80 20.38
C LEU A 548 20.65 0.86 19.48
N ALA A 549 19.90 -0.09 20.04
CA ALA A 549 19.09 -1.01 19.26
C ALA A 549 17.94 -0.27 18.52
N GLY A 550 17.34 0.75 19.15
CA GLY A 550 16.37 1.61 18.50
C GLY A 550 17.00 2.34 17.31
N ALA A 551 18.19 2.94 17.49
CA ALA A 551 18.91 3.60 16.41
C ALA A 551 19.29 2.64 15.26
N VAL A 552 19.67 1.38 15.57
CA VAL A 552 19.85 0.34 14.53
C VAL A 552 18.53 0.03 13.81
N GLY A 553 17.41 -0.05 14.54
CA GLY A 553 16.09 -0.28 13.97
C GLY A 553 15.68 0.82 13.00
N GLU A 554 15.79 2.08 13.41
CA GLU A 554 15.52 3.26 12.57
C GLU A 554 16.42 3.28 11.33
N GLY A 555 17.72 3.15 11.55
CA GLY A 555 18.68 3.21 10.47
C GLY A 555 18.56 2.04 9.49
N MET A 556 18.22 0.82 9.93
CA MET A 556 17.99 -0.31 9.02
C MET A 556 16.68 -0.13 8.23
N SER A 557 15.66 0.47 8.83
CA SER A 557 14.43 0.84 8.15
C SER A 557 14.72 1.84 7.02
N ASP A 558 15.53 2.86 7.30
CA ASP A 558 16.00 3.79 6.27
C ASP A 558 16.85 3.09 5.19
N VAL A 559 17.76 2.17 5.58
CA VAL A 559 18.55 1.38 4.61
C VAL A 559 17.64 0.62 3.67
N LEU A 560 16.56 0.03 4.17
CA LEU A 560 15.61 -0.67 3.33
C LEU A 560 14.96 0.29 2.32
N ALA A 561 14.47 1.46 2.77
CA ALA A 561 13.88 2.47 1.91
C ALA A 561 14.83 2.94 0.81
N VAL A 562 16.04 3.41 1.19
CA VAL A 562 17.00 3.97 0.23
C VAL A 562 17.60 2.93 -0.73
N VAL A 563 17.74 1.68 -0.31
CA VAL A 563 18.20 0.59 -1.18
C VAL A 563 17.09 0.17 -2.16
N MET A 564 15.84 0.14 -1.72
CA MET A 564 14.72 -0.20 -2.58
C MET A 564 14.53 0.85 -3.67
N ASN A 565 14.54 2.12 -3.31
CA ASN A 565 14.29 3.25 -4.22
C ASN A 565 15.55 3.77 -4.92
N GLU A 566 16.75 3.31 -4.51
CA GLU A 566 18.06 3.73 -5.05
C GLU A 566 18.27 5.26 -4.92
N ASP A 567 17.74 5.86 -3.86
CA ASP A 567 17.83 7.27 -3.52
C ASP A 567 18.45 7.45 -2.13
N ASP A 568 19.19 8.56 -1.91
CA ASP A 568 19.91 8.84 -0.66
C ASP A 568 19.11 9.65 0.37
N ARG A 569 17.81 9.77 0.17
CA ARG A 569 16.86 10.49 1.02
C ARG A 569 15.70 9.60 1.39
N VAL A 570 14.94 10.03 2.39
CA VAL A 570 13.75 9.33 2.87
C VAL A 570 12.62 10.34 3.04
N GLY A 571 11.48 10.09 2.38
CA GLY A 571 10.22 10.78 2.63
C GLY A 571 10.14 12.22 2.12
N GLU A 572 10.77 12.56 0.98
CA GLU A 572 10.72 13.92 0.42
C GLU A 572 9.31 14.33 0.03
N TYR A 573 8.51 13.40 -0.48
CA TYR A 573 7.14 13.68 -0.84
C TYR A 573 6.27 13.90 0.41
N ALA A 574 6.30 12.98 1.37
CA ALA A 574 5.51 13.08 2.60
C ALA A 574 5.81 14.38 3.36
N ALA A 575 7.09 14.68 3.57
CA ALA A 575 7.53 15.89 4.25
C ALA A 575 7.36 17.18 3.44
N SER A 576 7.02 17.10 2.13
CA SER A 576 7.07 18.22 1.20
C SER A 576 8.41 18.97 1.24
N ASN A 577 9.50 18.24 1.42
CA ASN A 577 10.85 18.76 1.62
C ASN A 577 11.84 18.01 0.72
N PRO A 578 12.55 18.68 -0.20
CA PRO A 578 13.53 18.04 -1.07
C PRO A 578 14.70 17.34 -0.35
N LEU A 579 14.88 17.60 0.95
CA LEU A 579 15.88 16.93 1.78
C LEU A 579 15.30 15.72 2.53
N GLY A 580 14.00 15.46 2.41
CA GLY A 580 13.30 14.42 3.13
C GLY A 580 13.06 14.76 4.61
N ILE A 581 12.81 13.73 5.41
CA ILE A 581 12.52 13.82 6.86
C ILE A 581 13.78 13.77 7.71
N ARG A 582 14.93 13.47 7.15
CA ARG A 582 16.22 13.36 7.84
C ARG A 582 16.99 14.69 7.82
N THR A 583 18.00 14.79 8.69
CA THR A 583 18.76 16.04 8.86
C THR A 583 19.67 16.36 7.66
N ALA A 584 20.06 15.37 6.87
CA ALA A 584 20.84 15.51 5.64
C ALA A 584 20.67 14.27 4.74
N PRO A 585 20.98 14.39 3.43
CA PRO A 585 21.10 13.22 2.56
C PRO A 585 22.16 12.24 3.06
N TYR A 586 21.99 10.96 2.77
CA TYR A 586 22.96 9.94 3.19
C TYR A 586 24.27 9.97 2.40
N THR A 587 24.27 10.52 1.20
CA THR A 587 25.51 10.79 0.47
C THR A 587 26.33 11.88 1.16
N GLY A 588 27.46 11.49 1.74
CA GLY A 588 28.33 12.42 2.46
C GLY A 588 27.77 12.88 3.82
N TYR A 589 26.95 12.06 4.45
CA TYR A 589 26.35 12.34 5.75
C TYR A 589 27.41 12.77 6.78
N PRO A 590 27.20 13.86 7.54
CA PRO A 590 28.28 14.52 8.28
C PRO A 590 28.60 13.91 9.64
N ARG A 591 27.70 13.09 10.23
CA ARG A 591 27.89 12.52 11.57
C ARG A 591 28.47 11.12 11.50
N THR A 592 29.11 10.68 12.60
CA THR A 592 29.70 9.35 12.77
C THR A 592 29.18 8.68 14.03
N TYR A 593 29.63 7.47 14.31
CA TYR A 593 29.23 6.70 15.49
C TYR A 593 29.58 7.43 16.79
N GLY A 594 30.65 8.24 16.80
CA GLY A 594 31.03 9.09 17.94
C GLY A 594 29.99 10.16 18.29
N ASP A 595 29.09 10.51 17.37
CA ASP A 595 28.00 11.46 17.60
C ASP A 595 26.71 10.82 18.14
N VAL A 596 26.65 9.49 18.25
CA VAL A 596 25.48 8.75 18.75
C VAL A 596 25.39 8.93 20.25
N ALA A 597 24.33 9.60 20.70
CA ALA A 597 24.15 10.00 22.09
C ALA A 597 23.09 9.21 22.85
N GLY A 598 22.27 8.42 22.17
CA GLY A 598 21.17 7.65 22.76
C GLY A 598 19.99 8.48 23.24
N THR A 599 19.88 9.73 22.79
CA THR A 599 18.85 10.66 23.25
C THR A 599 17.66 10.72 22.28
N GLU A 600 17.86 10.41 21.00
CA GLU A 600 16.84 10.41 19.96
C GLU A 600 17.22 9.37 18.90
N VAL A 601 16.40 8.31 18.78
CA VAL A 601 16.74 7.12 18.01
C VAL A 601 16.75 7.35 16.49
N HIS A 602 15.93 8.27 15.96
CA HIS A 602 15.94 8.59 14.54
C HIS A 602 17.23 9.34 14.16
N LEU A 603 17.60 10.37 14.92
CA LEU A 603 18.82 11.13 14.66
C LEU A 603 20.09 10.30 14.81
N ASP A 604 20.11 9.39 15.79
CA ASP A 604 21.21 8.46 15.98
C ASP A 604 21.18 7.35 14.89
N GLY A 605 20.00 6.95 14.44
CA GLY A 605 19.77 5.99 13.36
C GLY A 605 20.24 6.49 11.99
N GLU A 606 20.23 7.82 11.76
CA GLU A 606 20.75 8.36 10.49
C GLU A 606 22.21 7.97 10.24
N VAL A 607 23.03 7.79 11.27
CA VAL A 607 24.42 7.30 11.13
C VAL A 607 24.42 5.87 10.54
N TYR A 608 23.52 5.02 11.00
CA TYR A 608 23.39 3.65 10.46
C TYR A 608 22.81 3.66 9.04
N GLY A 609 21.83 4.53 8.75
CA GLY A 609 21.32 4.77 7.40
C GLY A 609 22.43 5.15 6.43
N ALA A 610 23.34 6.04 6.85
CA ALA A 610 24.51 6.46 6.05
C ALA A 610 25.52 5.32 5.80
N ILE A 611 25.72 4.44 6.78
CA ILE A 611 26.53 3.22 6.60
C ILE A 611 25.88 2.33 5.52
N GLY A 612 24.59 2.06 5.61
CA GLY A 612 23.88 1.22 4.65
C GLY A 612 23.87 1.80 3.24
N TRP A 613 23.65 3.11 3.11
CA TRP A 613 23.74 3.79 1.81
C TRP A 613 25.14 3.68 1.18
N ARG A 614 26.19 3.93 1.99
CA ARG A 614 27.58 3.75 1.52
C ARG A 614 27.86 2.30 1.09
N LEU A 615 27.32 1.33 1.84
CA LEU A 615 27.46 -0.09 1.50
C LEU A 615 26.76 -0.38 0.17
N PHE A 616 25.57 0.13 -0.06
CA PHE A 616 24.85 0.02 -1.32
C PHE A 616 25.66 0.60 -2.48
N GLN A 617 26.18 1.82 -2.34
CA GLN A 617 27.04 2.45 -3.37
C GLN A 617 28.30 1.62 -3.68
N SER A 618 28.91 1.03 -2.66
CA SER A 618 30.08 0.17 -2.80
C SER A 618 29.75 -1.11 -3.57
N PHE A 619 28.62 -1.76 -3.29
CA PHE A 619 28.14 -2.93 -4.02
C PHE A 619 27.82 -2.61 -5.48
N GLN A 620 27.15 -1.50 -5.72
CA GLN A 620 26.87 -1.03 -7.09
C GLN A 620 28.16 -0.77 -7.85
N THR A 621 29.13 -0.09 -7.25
CA THR A 621 30.44 0.21 -7.86
C THR A 621 31.22 -1.08 -8.17
N ALA A 622 31.12 -2.08 -7.31
CA ALA A 622 31.73 -3.41 -7.53
C ALA A 622 30.96 -4.29 -8.54
N GLY A 623 29.82 -3.83 -9.06
CA GLY A 623 28.98 -4.59 -9.99
C GLY A 623 28.22 -5.75 -9.38
N LEU A 624 28.03 -5.76 -8.05
CA LEU A 624 27.37 -6.83 -7.29
C LEU A 624 25.85 -6.67 -7.23
N GLY A 625 25.35 -5.44 -7.34
CA GLY A 625 23.91 -5.10 -7.32
C GLY A 625 23.24 -5.19 -5.95
N LYS A 626 22.01 -4.65 -5.88
CA LYS A 626 21.24 -4.58 -4.63
C LYS A 626 20.75 -5.93 -4.11
N SER A 627 20.50 -6.89 -5.01
CA SER A 627 20.01 -8.22 -4.60
C SER A 627 20.97 -8.94 -3.65
N LEU A 628 22.28 -8.98 -4.02
CA LEU A 628 23.27 -9.59 -3.13
C LEU A 628 23.46 -8.82 -1.83
N LEU A 629 23.31 -7.50 -1.87
CA LEU A 629 23.34 -6.69 -0.65
C LEU A 629 22.20 -7.05 0.27
N LEU A 630 20.96 -7.15 -0.24
CA LEU A 630 19.80 -7.55 0.55
C LEU A 630 19.94 -8.95 1.13
N ASP A 631 20.52 -9.93 0.38
CA ASP A 631 20.86 -11.25 0.93
C ASP A 631 21.74 -11.12 2.18
N TYR A 632 22.77 -10.30 2.15
CA TYR A 632 23.69 -10.14 3.28
C TYR A 632 23.08 -9.34 4.44
N LEU A 633 22.24 -8.34 4.15
CA LEU A 633 21.56 -7.55 5.18
C LEU A 633 20.54 -8.39 5.95
N VAL A 634 19.68 -9.11 5.22
CA VAL A 634 18.63 -9.93 5.82
C VAL A 634 19.23 -11.15 6.54
N ASP A 635 20.14 -11.91 5.88
CA ASP A 635 20.78 -13.06 6.55
C ASP A 635 21.66 -12.62 7.72
N GLY A 636 22.27 -11.45 7.66
CA GLY A 636 23.05 -10.85 8.75
C GLY A 636 22.25 -10.69 10.05
N MET A 637 20.96 -10.46 9.96
CA MET A 637 20.09 -10.36 11.14
C MET A 637 19.98 -11.69 11.90
N ASN A 638 20.10 -12.84 11.23
CA ASN A 638 20.14 -14.16 11.88
C ASN A 638 21.35 -14.36 12.80
N TYR A 639 22.42 -13.59 12.57
CA TYR A 639 23.65 -13.66 13.36
C TYR A 639 23.80 -12.51 14.35
N THR A 640 22.84 -11.60 14.37
CA THR A 640 22.85 -10.41 15.22
C THR A 640 22.15 -10.70 16.55
N PRO A 641 22.76 -10.38 17.70
CA PRO A 641 22.13 -10.57 19.00
C PRO A 641 20.93 -9.64 19.21
N SER A 642 20.02 -10.02 20.07
CA SER A 642 18.94 -9.16 20.54
C SER A 642 19.51 -7.91 21.22
N THR A 643 18.86 -6.76 21.02
CA THR A 643 19.30 -5.44 21.49
C THR A 643 20.69 -5.04 20.98
N PRO A 644 20.90 -5.03 19.65
CA PRO A 644 22.22 -4.83 19.05
C PRO A 644 22.74 -3.40 19.19
N ALA A 645 24.07 -3.26 19.23
CA ALA A 645 24.78 -2.05 18.85
C ALA A 645 25.14 -2.11 17.35
N PHE A 646 25.70 -1.04 16.80
CA PHE A 646 26.03 -0.95 15.37
C PHE A 646 27.06 -1.99 14.92
N GLU A 647 28.05 -2.24 15.77
CA GLU A 647 29.08 -3.29 15.53
C GLU A 647 28.49 -4.68 15.51
N ASP A 648 27.44 -4.98 16.28
CA ASP A 648 26.78 -6.29 16.28
C ASP A 648 26.13 -6.58 14.92
N MET A 649 25.47 -5.59 14.33
CA MET A 649 24.92 -5.71 12.97
C MET A 649 26.04 -5.85 11.92
N ARG A 650 27.14 -5.07 12.03
CA ARG A 650 28.33 -5.25 11.18
C ARG A 650 28.80 -6.70 11.21
N ASP A 651 28.99 -7.24 12.40
CA ASP A 651 29.52 -8.57 12.61
C ASP A 651 28.53 -9.65 12.12
N GLY A 652 27.23 -9.42 12.27
CA GLY A 652 26.18 -10.26 11.67
C GLY A 652 26.26 -10.30 10.15
N ILE A 653 26.39 -9.14 9.49
CA ILE A 653 26.54 -9.05 8.02
C ILE A 653 27.84 -9.73 7.56
N LEU A 654 28.95 -9.55 8.27
CA LEU A 654 30.21 -10.22 7.97
C LEU A 654 30.11 -11.74 8.10
N GLN A 655 29.33 -12.22 9.07
CA GLN A 655 29.06 -13.65 9.24
C GLN A 655 28.21 -14.18 8.06
N ALA A 656 27.20 -13.44 7.60
CA ALA A 656 26.42 -13.79 6.42
C ALA A 656 27.31 -13.87 5.15
N VAL A 657 28.18 -12.88 4.94
CA VAL A 657 29.18 -12.91 3.85
C VAL A 657 30.04 -14.17 3.92
N SER A 658 30.51 -14.54 5.11
CA SER A 658 31.32 -15.76 5.31
C SER A 658 30.51 -17.03 5.06
N ALA A 659 29.27 -17.09 5.50
CA ALA A 659 28.39 -18.25 5.37
C ALA A 659 27.93 -18.50 3.93
N ALA A 660 27.87 -17.47 3.09
CA ALA A 660 27.52 -17.57 1.68
C ALA A 660 28.56 -18.37 0.85
N ALA A 661 29.72 -18.67 1.42
CA ALA A 661 30.79 -19.48 0.82
C ALA A 661 31.18 -19.01 -0.63
N SER A 662 31.03 -17.71 -0.92
CA SER A 662 31.45 -17.12 -2.18
C SER A 662 32.98 -17.14 -2.34
N PRO A 663 33.54 -17.41 -3.52
CA PRO A 663 34.99 -17.27 -3.74
C PRO A 663 35.47 -15.82 -3.50
N ASP A 664 34.58 -14.85 -3.59
CA ASP A 664 34.86 -13.41 -3.43
C ASP A 664 34.50 -12.90 -2.00
N ALA A 665 34.18 -13.80 -1.06
CA ALA A 665 33.75 -13.45 0.30
C ALA A 665 34.71 -12.47 1.00
N ALA A 666 36.02 -12.62 0.81
CA ALA A 666 37.00 -11.70 1.39
C ALA A 666 36.88 -10.28 0.81
N ALA A 667 36.63 -10.15 -0.48
CA ALA A 667 36.40 -8.85 -1.12
C ALA A 667 35.09 -8.22 -0.66
N HIS A 668 33.98 -9.00 -0.57
CA HIS A 668 32.71 -8.55 -0.05
C HIS A 668 32.81 -8.10 1.42
N ALA A 669 33.53 -8.86 2.25
CA ALA A 669 33.78 -8.47 3.65
C ALA A 669 34.54 -7.13 3.74
N CYS A 670 35.47 -6.87 2.83
CA CYS A 670 36.16 -5.58 2.81
C CYS A 670 35.25 -4.41 2.43
N LEU A 671 34.24 -4.63 1.58
CA LEU A 671 33.21 -3.60 1.31
C LEU A 671 32.38 -3.28 2.56
N VAL A 672 32.01 -4.33 3.34
CA VAL A 672 31.32 -4.14 4.63
C VAL A 672 32.20 -3.35 5.60
N TRP A 673 33.45 -3.76 5.79
CA TRP A 673 34.38 -3.04 6.65
C TRP A 673 34.59 -1.59 6.22
N ASP A 674 34.70 -1.32 4.91
CA ASP A 674 34.87 0.03 4.41
C ASP A 674 33.66 0.93 4.75
N ALA A 675 32.45 0.42 4.53
CA ALA A 675 31.24 1.19 4.81
C ALA A 675 31.10 1.50 6.31
N PHE A 676 31.25 0.50 7.17
CA PHE A 676 31.12 0.66 8.62
C PHE A 676 32.28 1.49 9.22
N ALA A 677 33.52 1.26 8.81
CA ALA A 677 34.65 2.02 9.29
C ALA A 677 34.61 3.51 8.85
N ALA A 678 34.04 3.80 7.70
CA ALA A 678 33.90 5.20 7.23
C ALA A 678 33.07 6.06 8.18
N TYR A 679 32.15 5.45 8.91
CA TYR A 679 31.27 6.11 9.90
C TYR A 679 31.63 5.74 11.35
N GLY A 680 32.86 5.31 11.61
CA GLY A 680 33.37 5.08 12.98
C GLY A 680 33.02 3.73 13.58
N VAL A 681 32.49 2.77 12.80
CA VAL A 681 32.15 1.42 13.26
C VAL A 681 33.19 0.39 12.74
N GLY A 682 34.46 0.76 12.73
CA GLY A 682 35.57 -0.09 12.32
C GLY A 682 36.01 -1.08 13.39
N VAL A 683 37.24 -1.64 13.21
CA VAL A 683 37.83 -2.63 14.17
C VAL A 683 38.00 -1.99 15.54
N GLY A 684 37.39 -2.59 16.58
CA GLY A 684 37.47 -2.11 17.94
C GLY A 684 36.44 -1.02 18.30
N ALA A 685 35.52 -0.67 17.40
CA ALA A 685 34.36 0.14 17.75
C ALA A 685 33.48 -0.59 18.77
N LEU A 686 32.96 0.14 19.76
CA LEU A 686 32.15 -0.42 20.84
C LEU A 686 31.11 0.57 21.31
N GLY A 687 29.84 0.18 21.30
CA GLY A 687 28.73 0.87 21.91
C GLY A 687 28.21 0.13 23.13
N THR A 688 27.96 0.83 24.20
CA THR A 688 27.42 0.25 25.44
C THR A 688 26.30 1.12 26.00
N VAL A 689 25.33 0.48 26.63
CA VAL A 689 24.23 1.13 27.35
C VAL A 689 24.32 0.69 28.80
N ASP A 690 24.41 1.64 29.71
CA ASP A 690 24.47 1.32 31.14
C ASP A 690 23.06 1.09 31.73
N ALA A 691 23.01 0.73 33.02
CA ALA A 691 21.75 0.44 33.71
C ALA A 691 20.82 1.67 33.84
N SER A 692 21.32 2.87 33.63
CA SER A 692 20.51 4.10 33.58
C SER A 692 19.99 4.44 32.18
N GLY A 693 20.41 3.68 31.16
CA GLY A 693 20.10 3.92 29.76
C GLY A 693 21.08 4.89 29.07
N ALA A 694 22.16 5.30 29.76
CA ALA A 694 23.15 6.18 29.15
C ALA A 694 24.03 5.42 28.14
N VAL A 695 24.20 6.03 26.97
CA VAL A 695 25.02 5.48 25.88
C VAL A 695 26.46 5.96 26.02
N THR A 696 27.41 5.04 25.82
CA THR A 696 28.82 5.35 25.62
C THR A 696 29.31 4.68 24.36
N VAL A 697 29.87 5.44 23.44
CA VAL A 697 30.41 4.96 22.18
C VAL A 697 31.92 5.19 22.12
N THR A 698 32.65 4.18 21.70
CA THR A 698 34.05 4.26 21.25
C THR A 698 34.06 4.04 19.74
N GLU A 699 34.26 5.08 18.96
CA GLU A 699 34.35 4.96 17.50
C GLU A 699 35.74 4.47 17.05
N SER A 700 35.77 3.81 15.90
CA SER A 700 36.98 3.37 15.26
C SER A 700 36.84 3.42 13.75
N PHE A 701 37.80 4.00 13.07
CA PHE A 701 37.91 4.06 11.61
C PHE A 701 38.86 2.97 11.06
N ALA A 702 39.37 2.09 11.93
CA ALA A 702 40.31 1.05 11.55
C ALA A 702 39.62 -0.08 10.76
N LYS A 703 40.25 -0.53 9.70
CA LYS A 703 39.87 -1.72 8.92
C LYS A 703 40.80 -2.89 9.23
N PRO A 704 40.37 -4.16 9.03
CA PRO A 704 41.25 -5.32 9.18
C PRO A 704 42.45 -5.26 8.22
N ALA A 705 43.56 -5.88 8.64
CA ALA A 705 44.68 -6.08 7.73
C ALA A 705 44.24 -6.88 6.51
N GLY A 706 44.46 -6.34 5.31
CA GLY A 706 44.03 -6.94 4.04
C GLY A 706 42.84 -6.29 3.38
N CYS A 707 42.12 -5.42 4.06
CA CYS A 707 41.13 -4.54 3.44
C CYS A 707 41.78 -3.18 3.08
N PRO A 708 41.71 -2.75 1.81
CA PRO A 708 42.37 -1.53 1.33
C PRO A 708 41.81 -0.23 1.92
#